data_553e8a6e28a24f06d07d325f4b8de249
#
_entry.id   553e8a6e28a24f06d07d325f4b8de249
#
_cell.length_a   1.000
_cell.length_b   1.000
_cell.length_c   1.000
_cell.angle_alpha   90.00
_cell.angle_beta   90.00
_cell.angle_gamma   90.00
#
_symmetry.space_group_name_H-M   'P 1'
#
loop_
_entity.id
_entity.type
_entity.pdbx_description
1 polymer ?
#
loop_
_entity_poly.entity_id
_entity_poly.type
_entity_poly.pdbx_seq_one_letter_code
_entity_poly.pdbx_strand_id
1 'polypeptide(L)'
;MNKRAQIKEGIFYLGEEPIFLVTADYPYYRDDAGNWDDRLKKIKNAGIDAVTFYTPWRHHAHKSGDKIELDFDGRTQPNRNVKLFLELCAEKKLWAVVKPGPYIHAELTFGGLPDWAAAEKGSGIEPLVNNKGEPMLDPFRPPGGYGRPMPAPLCKKFKAMTKEWYRSVYDNLIKDSIYPKGNIIAVQVCNEGLYSNGPAAITDYDYSDSALELYKKFARRENVRAPRRLSAVKKISDLRDYLDWARWQSEYMRLVYTEFSSVLRGKVPIVINLNPPSEGRGLDHWLTRVIPESWPGINYGFTNWLRPVSEDRVSFDRYSLLSKRKRGINFEENWGFSKLYDYHFQYPVVCVFETLLAIANGATGFNVYTAVNTASWDDSIDCQHERPYPDSSPIKEDGSLTKKYEVLNLISLFFEVNGPEFLRCEPDATVAWGLYPPYAYLAAWDIPKEDWDRFHAEPVRCGYEALDRFQRIMRDRNGDFQIVNLETASPAELKRHKFIALYGGFFMDGKTQKKLASYSSAGGRVIFIGEAPHLDEDFSDCRILKKKCSRLLKMEEIGDIIGCGNKKLHVSDPETQVWAYDNPDRKTQFFFVLNLSTNAGARHFSYEGKKAAVVLPDKSAAVIKIKDGKIDSVFIKGINEMNKTSVVPEAAFGKDRFKAKTACDVLALRQGKKWQIKISA
;
A
#
# COMPACT_ATOMS: atom_id res chain seq x y z
N MET A 1 -29.69 -5.86 -11.58
CA MET A 1 -28.28 -5.46 -11.57
C MET A 1 -27.88 -5.05 -10.15
N ASN A 2 -26.78 -5.57 -9.64
CA ASN A 2 -26.30 -5.24 -8.30
C ASN A 2 -25.67 -3.84 -8.31
N LYS A 3 -26.36 -2.85 -7.75
CA LYS A 3 -25.89 -1.44 -7.74
C LYS A 3 -24.97 -1.11 -6.55
N ARG A 4 -24.45 -2.12 -5.81
CA ARG A 4 -23.59 -1.88 -4.64
C ARG A 4 -22.16 -1.55 -5.02
N ALA A 5 -21.46 -0.81 -4.18
CA ALA A 5 -20.02 -0.69 -4.24
C ALA A 5 -19.38 -2.06 -3.88
N GLN A 6 -18.36 -2.46 -4.63
CA GLN A 6 -17.64 -3.73 -4.46
C GLN A 6 -16.16 -3.53 -4.74
N ILE A 7 -15.33 -4.40 -4.15
CA ILE A 7 -13.91 -4.49 -4.52
C ILE A 7 -13.66 -5.93 -4.96
N LYS A 8 -13.17 -6.10 -6.18
CA LYS A 8 -12.82 -7.40 -6.77
C LYS A 8 -11.37 -7.31 -7.27
N GLU A 9 -10.52 -8.22 -6.81
CA GLU A 9 -9.11 -8.26 -7.18
C GLU A 9 -8.40 -6.90 -7.02
N GLY A 10 -8.73 -6.17 -5.94
CA GLY A 10 -8.18 -4.86 -5.64
C GLY A 10 -8.73 -3.69 -6.46
N ILE A 11 -9.69 -3.92 -7.34
CA ILE A 11 -10.34 -2.90 -8.18
C ILE A 11 -11.69 -2.53 -7.59
N PHE A 12 -11.98 -1.23 -7.47
CA PHE A 12 -13.29 -0.73 -7.09
C PHE A 12 -14.28 -0.82 -8.25
N TYR A 13 -15.51 -1.22 -7.92
CA TYR A 13 -16.65 -1.24 -8.81
C TYR A 13 -17.84 -0.51 -8.19
N LEU A 14 -18.48 0.35 -8.96
CA LEU A 14 -19.81 0.86 -8.64
C LEU A 14 -20.82 0.21 -9.61
N GLY A 15 -21.56 -0.76 -9.09
CA GLY A 15 -22.31 -1.67 -9.94
C GLY A 15 -21.38 -2.63 -10.69
N GLU A 16 -21.34 -2.55 -12.02
CA GLU A 16 -20.52 -3.41 -12.89
C GLU A 16 -19.31 -2.67 -13.49
N GLU A 17 -19.24 -1.35 -13.34
CA GLU A 17 -18.17 -0.52 -13.91
C GLU A 17 -16.97 -0.43 -12.98
N PRO A 18 -15.76 -0.76 -13.44
CA PRO A 18 -14.53 -0.53 -12.71
C PRO A 18 -14.23 0.96 -12.63
N ILE A 19 -13.74 1.40 -11.50
CA ILE A 19 -13.38 2.79 -11.26
C ILE A 19 -11.92 2.87 -10.83
N PHE A 20 -11.12 3.64 -11.56
CA PHE A 20 -9.82 4.08 -11.10
C PHE A 20 -10.06 5.20 -10.09
N LEU A 21 -10.01 4.86 -8.81
CA LEU A 21 -10.48 5.75 -7.75
C LEU A 21 -9.38 6.75 -7.36
N VAL A 22 -9.60 8.03 -7.66
CA VAL A 22 -8.78 9.13 -7.17
C VAL A 22 -9.46 9.73 -5.95
N THR A 23 -8.79 9.70 -4.81
CA THR A 23 -9.35 10.18 -3.53
C THR A 23 -8.49 11.29 -2.93
N ALA A 24 -9.08 12.07 -2.02
CA ALA A 24 -8.39 13.11 -1.27
C ALA A 24 -8.69 12.98 0.22
N ASP A 25 -7.68 13.01 1.06
CA ASP A 25 -7.89 13.08 2.50
C ASP A 25 -8.13 14.52 2.95
N TYR A 26 -9.18 14.72 3.75
CA TYR A 26 -9.51 16.00 4.34
C TYR A 26 -9.71 15.85 5.85
N PRO A 27 -8.78 16.33 6.68
CA PRO A 27 -8.88 16.26 8.14
C PRO A 27 -9.87 17.33 8.68
N TYR A 28 -11.17 17.16 8.40
CA TYR A 28 -12.23 18.10 8.74
C TYR A 28 -12.25 18.48 10.22
N TYR A 29 -11.84 17.57 11.11
CA TYR A 29 -11.77 17.77 12.55
C TYR A 29 -10.65 18.75 12.98
N ARG A 30 -9.76 19.12 12.06
CA ARG A 30 -8.70 20.12 12.22
C ARG A 30 -8.98 21.42 11.46
N ASP A 31 -10.19 21.59 10.92
CA ASP A 31 -10.58 22.78 10.18
C ASP A 31 -11.86 23.39 10.73
N ASP A 32 -12.10 24.64 10.41
CA ASP A 32 -13.36 25.31 10.68
C ASP A 32 -14.44 24.76 9.75
N ALA A 33 -15.62 24.43 10.32
CA ALA A 33 -16.74 23.92 9.54
C ALA A 33 -17.22 24.89 8.45
N GLY A 34 -17.01 26.19 8.64
CA GLY A 34 -17.30 27.21 7.62
C GLY A 34 -16.45 27.10 6.36
N ASN A 35 -15.29 26.43 6.43
CA ASN A 35 -14.40 26.24 5.28
C ASN A 35 -14.77 25.04 4.40
N TRP A 36 -15.53 24.07 4.93
CA TRP A 36 -15.72 22.77 4.29
C TRP A 36 -16.31 22.85 2.90
N ASP A 37 -17.33 23.68 2.70
CA ASP A 37 -18.00 23.81 1.37
C ASP A 37 -17.02 24.28 0.27
N ASP A 38 -16.21 25.31 0.56
CA ASP A 38 -15.21 25.85 -0.35
C ASP A 38 -14.11 24.80 -0.66
N ARG A 39 -13.60 24.12 0.38
CA ARG A 39 -12.55 23.11 0.23
C ARG A 39 -13.02 21.92 -0.57
N LEU A 40 -14.23 21.39 -0.26
CA LEU A 40 -14.83 20.27 -0.98
C LEU A 40 -15.11 20.61 -2.45
N LYS A 41 -15.56 21.84 -2.73
CA LYS A 41 -15.72 22.33 -4.11
C LYS A 41 -14.38 22.35 -4.85
N LYS A 42 -13.29 22.80 -4.23
CA LYS A 42 -11.96 22.79 -4.82
C LYS A 42 -11.43 21.36 -5.03
N ILE A 43 -11.65 20.46 -4.08
CA ILE A 43 -11.33 19.03 -4.22
C ILE A 43 -12.05 18.46 -5.44
N LYS A 44 -13.36 18.70 -5.59
CA LYS A 44 -14.10 18.24 -6.78
C LYS A 44 -13.59 18.82 -8.09
N ASN A 45 -13.25 20.09 -8.10
CA ASN A 45 -12.70 20.78 -9.28
C ASN A 45 -11.29 20.28 -9.66
N ALA A 46 -10.55 19.68 -8.74
CA ALA A 46 -9.28 19.00 -9.02
C ALA A 46 -9.46 17.66 -9.76
N GLY A 47 -10.69 17.20 -10.02
CA GLY A 47 -10.97 15.90 -10.65
C GLY A 47 -10.96 14.73 -9.67
N ILE A 48 -11.14 15.00 -8.39
CA ILE A 48 -11.21 13.98 -7.34
C ILE A 48 -12.61 13.34 -7.33
N ASP A 49 -12.64 12.01 -7.12
CA ASP A 49 -13.87 11.22 -7.11
C ASP A 49 -14.46 11.08 -5.71
N ALA A 50 -13.59 10.93 -4.70
CA ALA A 50 -14.01 10.65 -3.34
C ALA A 50 -13.17 11.41 -2.31
N VAL A 51 -13.77 11.69 -1.17
CA VAL A 51 -13.07 12.19 0.02
C VAL A 51 -12.88 11.05 1.00
N THR A 52 -11.66 10.91 1.49
CA THR A 52 -11.35 10.05 2.63
C THR A 52 -11.22 10.92 3.88
N PHE A 53 -11.69 10.44 5.01
CA PHE A 53 -11.56 11.17 6.26
C PHE A 53 -11.59 10.25 7.46
N TYR A 54 -10.77 10.58 8.44
CA TYR A 54 -10.84 9.94 9.74
C TYR A 54 -12.04 10.47 10.52
N THR A 55 -12.64 9.58 11.32
CA THR A 55 -13.64 9.93 12.32
C THR A 55 -13.04 9.61 13.69
N PRO A 56 -12.22 10.52 14.29
CA PRO A 56 -11.47 10.20 15.49
C PRO A 56 -12.40 9.94 16.67
N TRP A 57 -12.23 8.81 17.34
CA TRP A 57 -13.05 8.48 18.51
C TRP A 57 -12.95 9.56 19.60
N ARG A 58 -11.73 10.04 19.87
CA ARG A 58 -11.46 11.14 20.82
C ARG A 58 -12.21 12.43 20.46
N HIS A 59 -12.39 12.74 19.20
CA HIS A 59 -13.05 13.96 18.75
C HIS A 59 -14.57 13.91 18.94
N HIS A 60 -15.17 12.77 18.61
CA HIS A 60 -16.63 12.58 18.62
C HIS A 60 -17.21 12.06 19.92
N ALA A 61 -16.37 11.55 20.83
CA ALA A 61 -16.81 11.04 22.12
C ALA A 61 -16.14 11.83 23.26
N HIS A 62 -16.93 12.32 24.19
CA HIS A 62 -16.43 12.99 25.36
C HIS A 62 -17.13 12.46 26.62
N LYS A 63 -16.46 12.56 27.74
CA LYS A 63 -16.96 12.09 29.01
C LYS A 63 -17.55 13.29 29.80
N SER A 64 -18.84 13.20 30.13
CA SER A 64 -19.54 14.16 31.01
C SER A 64 -19.94 13.41 32.27
N GLY A 65 -19.19 13.59 33.37
CA GLY A 65 -19.30 12.76 34.57
C GLY A 65 -19.00 11.30 34.23
N ASP A 66 -19.94 10.40 34.53
CA ASP A 66 -19.82 8.96 34.21
C ASP A 66 -20.41 8.58 32.85
N LYS A 67 -21.01 9.52 32.13
CA LYS A 67 -21.62 9.26 30.82
C LYS A 67 -20.67 9.59 29.69
N ILE A 68 -20.64 8.71 28.66
CA ILE A 68 -19.99 8.99 27.40
C ILE A 68 -21.04 9.59 26.46
N GLU A 69 -20.80 10.80 26.03
CA GLU A 69 -21.64 11.51 25.06
C GLU A 69 -20.97 11.50 23.69
N LEU A 70 -21.76 11.20 22.65
CA LEU A 70 -21.32 11.19 21.26
C LEU A 70 -21.88 12.40 20.54
N ASP A 71 -21.03 13.08 19.78
CA ASP A 71 -21.42 14.22 18.96
C ASP A 71 -21.01 13.99 17.50
N PHE A 72 -21.99 13.78 16.64
CA PHE A 72 -21.83 13.69 15.19
C PHE A 72 -22.59 14.81 14.46
N ASP A 73 -23.27 15.68 15.23
CA ASP A 73 -24.18 16.73 14.74
C ASP A 73 -23.63 18.13 15.02
N GLY A 74 -22.46 18.26 15.66
CA GLY A 74 -21.85 19.55 15.98
C GLY A 74 -22.48 20.31 17.14
N ARG A 75 -23.17 19.61 18.04
CA ARG A 75 -23.85 20.22 19.20
C ARG A 75 -22.89 20.85 20.23
N THR A 76 -21.70 20.28 20.34
CA THR A 76 -20.69 20.73 21.31
C THR A 76 -19.59 21.57 20.65
N GLN A 77 -19.25 21.24 19.39
CA GLN A 77 -18.31 22.01 18.56
C GLN A 77 -18.72 21.89 17.09
N PRO A 78 -18.71 22.97 16.29
CA PRO A 78 -19.16 22.93 14.90
C PRO A 78 -18.43 21.89 14.05
N ASN A 79 -17.12 21.70 14.23
CA ASN A 79 -16.32 20.72 13.47
C ASN A 79 -16.53 19.26 13.91
N ARG A 80 -17.41 18.97 14.88
CA ARG A 80 -17.91 17.63 15.18
C ARG A 80 -19.09 17.21 14.28
N ASN A 81 -19.63 18.15 13.48
CA ASN A 81 -20.77 17.88 12.60
C ASN A 81 -20.34 17.11 11.34
N VAL A 82 -19.87 15.87 11.53
CA VAL A 82 -19.44 15.01 10.42
C VAL A 82 -20.60 14.60 9.51
N LYS A 83 -21.84 14.67 9.99
CA LYS A 83 -23.04 14.47 9.13
C LYS A 83 -23.14 15.56 8.09
N LEU A 84 -23.05 16.83 8.48
CA LEU A 84 -23.01 17.97 7.57
C LEU A 84 -21.82 17.83 6.59
N PHE A 85 -20.65 17.45 7.08
CA PHE A 85 -19.48 17.22 6.20
C PHE A 85 -19.77 16.18 5.13
N LEU A 86 -20.41 15.06 5.49
CA LEU A 86 -20.79 14.01 4.56
C LEU A 86 -21.89 14.46 3.58
N GLU A 87 -22.85 15.25 4.02
CA GLU A 87 -23.89 15.88 3.18
C GLU A 87 -23.27 16.81 2.13
N LEU A 88 -22.34 17.69 2.55
CA LEU A 88 -21.58 18.55 1.66
C LEU A 88 -20.77 17.76 0.62
N CYS A 89 -20.17 16.63 1.00
CA CYS A 89 -19.54 15.71 0.04
C CYS A 89 -20.55 15.22 -1.01
N ALA A 90 -21.73 14.78 -0.58
CA ALA A 90 -22.78 14.30 -1.48
C ALA A 90 -23.29 15.39 -2.44
N GLU A 91 -23.50 16.62 -1.93
CA GLU A 91 -23.88 17.78 -2.75
C GLU A 91 -22.86 18.09 -3.87
N LYS A 92 -21.56 17.96 -3.55
CA LYS A 92 -20.48 18.13 -4.53
C LYS A 92 -20.28 16.90 -5.41
N LYS A 93 -21.12 15.85 -5.28
CA LYS A 93 -20.98 14.56 -6.01
C LYS A 93 -19.64 13.89 -5.74
N LEU A 94 -19.18 13.95 -4.50
CA LEU A 94 -18.01 13.25 -4.01
C LEU A 94 -18.48 11.99 -3.27
N TRP A 95 -17.91 10.85 -3.60
CA TRP A 95 -18.03 9.67 -2.76
C TRP A 95 -17.22 9.84 -1.47
N ALA A 96 -17.41 8.91 -0.52
CA ALA A 96 -16.75 8.96 0.77
C ALA A 96 -16.17 7.59 1.18
N VAL A 97 -14.98 7.63 1.77
CA VAL A 97 -14.40 6.51 2.51
C VAL A 97 -14.21 6.95 3.96
N VAL A 98 -14.94 6.32 4.86
CA VAL A 98 -14.93 6.66 6.28
C VAL A 98 -13.86 5.84 7.01
N LYS A 99 -13.07 6.48 7.87
CA LYS A 99 -11.97 5.85 8.62
C LYS A 99 -12.18 5.98 10.13
N PRO A 100 -12.97 5.09 10.79
CA PRO A 100 -13.30 5.22 12.21
C PRO A 100 -12.21 4.75 13.19
N GLY A 101 -11.16 4.19 12.72
CA GLY A 101 -10.06 3.69 13.55
C GLY A 101 -10.24 2.25 14.04
N PRO A 102 -10.15 1.97 15.36
CA PRO A 102 -10.22 2.86 16.54
C PRO A 102 -8.97 3.72 16.78
N TYR A 103 -7.79 3.19 16.55
CA TYR A 103 -6.53 3.91 16.51
C TYR A 103 -6.26 4.37 15.09
N ILE A 104 -6.09 5.65 14.89
CA ILE A 104 -5.91 6.24 13.57
C ILE A 104 -4.54 6.87 13.36
N HIS A 105 -3.72 6.97 14.40
CA HIS A 105 -2.47 7.72 14.38
C HIS A 105 -2.73 9.19 13.99
N ALA A 106 -2.50 9.56 12.73
CA ALA A 106 -2.77 10.87 12.15
C ALA A 106 -2.25 12.02 13.03
N GLU A 107 -1.15 11.77 13.74
CA GLU A 107 -0.50 12.68 14.70
C GLU A 107 -1.46 13.26 15.75
N LEU A 108 -2.46 12.46 16.12
CA LEU A 108 -3.42 12.83 17.17
C LEU A 108 -2.96 12.36 18.54
N THR A 109 -3.33 13.10 19.56
CA THR A 109 -3.14 12.70 20.95
C THR A 109 -3.70 11.29 21.17
N PHE A 110 -2.89 10.40 21.71
CA PHE A 110 -3.21 8.99 21.94
C PHE A 110 -3.74 8.27 20.67
N GLY A 111 -3.21 8.65 19.48
CA GLY A 111 -3.63 8.09 18.20
C GLY A 111 -5.12 8.22 17.91
N GLY A 112 -5.81 9.19 18.48
CA GLY A 112 -7.25 9.42 18.33
C GLY A 112 -8.12 8.57 19.25
N LEU A 113 -7.54 7.73 20.13
CA LEU A 113 -8.26 7.02 21.18
C LEU A 113 -8.65 7.99 22.31
N PRO A 114 -9.83 7.84 22.95
CA PRO A 114 -10.16 8.60 24.14
C PRO A 114 -9.35 8.11 25.36
N ASP A 115 -9.12 8.98 26.34
CA ASP A 115 -8.28 8.66 27.50
C ASP A 115 -8.74 7.45 28.30
N TRP A 116 -10.05 7.21 28.39
CA TRP A 116 -10.61 6.05 29.09
C TRP A 116 -10.45 4.72 28.36
N ALA A 117 -9.93 4.74 27.12
CA ALA A 117 -9.53 3.54 26.38
C ALA A 117 -8.10 3.08 26.69
N ALA A 118 -7.35 3.85 27.48
CA ALA A 118 -6.01 3.47 27.93
C ALA A 118 -6.05 2.28 28.88
N ALA A 119 -5.02 1.44 28.81
CA ALA A 119 -4.87 0.28 29.70
C ALA A 119 -4.27 0.68 31.08
N GLU A 120 -4.81 1.73 31.65
CA GLU A 120 -4.42 2.24 32.98
C GLU A 120 -4.74 1.21 34.08
N LYS A 121 -3.99 1.28 35.19
CA LYS A 121 -4.24 0.41 36.36
C LYS A 121 -5.68 0.60 36.87
N GLY A 122 -6.40 -0.49 36.99
CA GLY A 122 -7.80 -0.47 37.43
C GLY A 122 -8.83 -0.22 36.31
N SER A 123 -8.41 0.09 35.08
CA SER A 123 -9.32 0.24 33.94
C SER A 123 -10.02 -1.06 33.53
N GLY A 124 -9.45 -2.21 33.87
CA GLY A 124 -9.89 -3.53 33.38
C GLY A 124 -9.61 -3.77 31.90
N ILE A 125 -8.83 -2.89 31.28
CA ILE A 125 -8.29 -3.05 29.92
C ILE A 125 -6.89 -3.62 30.06
N GLU A 126 -6.62 -4.70 29.33
CA GLU A 126 -5.32 -5.33 29.29
C GLU A 126 -4.36 -4.52 28.41
N PRO A 127 -3.12 -4.24 28.84
CA PRO A 127 -2.17 -3.51 28.02
C PRO A 127 -1.62 -4.37 26.87
N LEU A 128 -1.29 -3.73 25.79
CA LEU A 128 -0.41 -4.27 24.75
C LEU A 128 0.97 -4.51 25.37
N VAL A 129 1.52 -5.72 25.25
CA VAL A 129 2.74 -6.12 25.96
C VAL A 129 3.87 -6.44 24.98
N ASN A 130 5.05 -5.88 25.23
CA ASN A 130 6.25 -6.13 24.46
C ASN A 130 6.95 -7.48 24.84
N ASN A 131 8.01 -7.81 24.13
CA ASN A 131 8.80 -9.03 24.36
C ASN A 131 9.53 -9.09 25.71
N LYS A 132 9.63 -7.97 26.45
CA LYS A 132 10.20 -7.94 27.81
C LYS A 132 9.13 -8.17 28.88
N GLY A 133 7.87 -8.16 28.50
CA GLY A 133 6.74 -8.27 29.42
C GLY A 133 6.26 -6.91 29.96
N GLU A 134 6.65 -5.82 29.30
CA GLU A 134 6.32 -4.46 29.71
C GLU A 134 5.14 -3.92 28.87
N PRO A 135 4.25 -3.10 29.44
CA PRO A 135 3.24 -2.38 28.70
C PRO A 135 3.86 -1.47 27.63
N MET A 136 3.35 -1.51 26.42
CA MET A 136 3.71 -0.55 25.38
C MET A 136 2.98 0.75 25.61
N LEU A 137 3.71 1.86 25.49
CA LEU A 137 3.19 3.20 25.68
C LEU A 137 2.96 3.89 24.34
N ASP A 138 1.95 4.75 24.28
CA ASP A 138 1.72 5.60 23.12
C ASP A 138 2.96 6.48 22.84
N PRO A 139 3.51 6.45 21.61
CA PRO A 139 4.63 7.31 21.25
C PRO A 139 4.24 8.79 21.11
N PHE A 140 2.94 9.08 20.84
CA PHE A 140 2.41 10.44 20.62
C PHE A 140 1.88 11.03 21.93
N ARG A 141 2.79 11.59 22.72
CA ARG A 141 2.50 12.20 24.02
C ARG A 141 2.89 13.67 24.05
N PRO A 142 2.20 14.49 24.83
CA PRO A 142 2.60 15.88 25.05
C PRO A 142 4.06 15.97 25.52
N PRO A 143 4.79 17.03 25.17
CA PRO A 143 6.12 17.29 25.70
C PRO A 143 6.13 17.24 27.24
N GLY A 144 7.01 16.41 27.83
CA GLY A 144 7.08 16.20 29.28
C GLY A 144 5.98 15.30 29.87
N GLY A 145 5.02 14.82 29.08
CA GLY A 145 3.97 13.89 29.50
C GLY A 145 4.43 12.42 29.50
N TYR A 146 3.75 11.59 30.30
CA TYR A 146 3.91 10.13 30.23
C TYR A 146 3.04 9.56 29.10
N GLY A 147 3.61 8.65 28.30
CA GLY A 147 2.83 7.89 27.32
C GLY A 147 1.78 7.04 28.01
N ARG A 148 0.56 7.01 27.46
CA ARG A 148 -0.51 6.15 27.98
C ARG A 148 -0.29 4.70 27.56
N PRO A 149 -0.58 3.72 28.43
CA PRO A 149 -0.50 2.31 28.06
C PRO A 149 -1.50 2.00 26.94
N MET A 150 -0.97 1.46 25.83
CA MET A 150 -1.77 1.04 24.70
C MET A 150 -2.63 -0.17 25.05
N PRO A 151 -3.91 -0.20 24.66
CA PRO A 151 -4.78 -1.34 24.92
C PRO A 151 -4.41 -2.54 24.02
N ALA A 152 -4.40 -3.75 24.57
CA ALA A 152 -4.31 -4.96 23.77
C ALA A 152 -5.56 -5.11 22.89
N PRO A 153 -5.42 -5.15 21.56
CA PRO A 153 -6.56 -5.11 20.62
C PRO A 153 -7.56 -6.24 20.81
N LEU A 154 -7.06 -7.41 21.21
CA LEU A 154 -7.88 -8.62 21.40
C LEU A 154 -8.38 -8.82 22.83
N CYS A 155 -8.06 -7.92 23.78
CA CYS A 155 -8.61 -8.02 25.13
C CYS A 155 -10.13 -7.80 25.14
N LYS A 156 -10.82 -8.55 25.99
CA LYS A 156 -12.29 -8.60 25.99
C LYS A 156 -12.94 -7.23 26.13
N LYS A 157 -12.44 -6.39 27.05
CA LYS A 157 -13.02 -5.07 27.34
C LYS A 157 -12.79 -4.12 26.18
N PHE A 158 -11.55 -3.98 25.69
CA PHE A 158 -11.25 -3.08 24.57
C PHE A 158 -11.99 -3.47 23.29
N LYS A 159 -12.08 -4.77 22.96
CA LYS A 159 -12.91 -5.24 21.84
C LYS A 159 -14.38 -4.84 21.97
N ALA A 160 -14.95 -4.97 23.17
CA ALA A 160 -16.34 -4.56 23.40
C ALA A 160 -16.53 -3.08 23.18
N MET A 161 -15.64 -2.23 23.72
CA MET A 161 -15.66 -0.78 23.57
C MET A 161 -15.49 -0.38 22.09
N THR A 162 -14.55 -1.01 21.37
CA THR A 162 -14.34 -0.76 19.94
C THR A 162 -15.56 -1.13 19.13
N LYS A 163 -16.21 -2.27 19.40
CA LYS A 163 -17.44 -2.68 18.71
C LYS A 163 -18.58 -1.70 18.95
N GLU A 164 -18.69 -1.15 20.14
CA GLU A 164 -19.69 -0.13 20.47
C GLU A 164 -19.39 1.18 19.72
N TRP A 165 -18.13 1.61 19.66
CA TRP A 165 -17.71 2.74 18.84
C TRP A 165 -18.08 2.53 17.36
N TYR A 166 -17.72 1.39 16.77
CA TYR A 166 -18.08 1.08 15.39
C TYR A 166 -19.60 1.02 15.16
N ARG A 167 -20.37 0.53 16.14
CA ARG A 167 -21.84 0.53 16.07
C ARG A 167 -22.36 1.97 16.08
N SER A 168 -21.80 2.81 16.93
CA SER A 168 -22.19 4.22 17.01
C SER A 168 -21.90 4.97 15.70
N VAL A 169 -20.73 4.78 15.11
CA VAL A 169 -20.40 5.34 13.79
C VAL A 169 -21.32 4.77 12.70
N TYR A 170 -21.57 3.46 12.72
CA TYR A 170 -22.47 2.83 11.76
C TYR A 170 -23.89 3.39 11.84
N ASP A 171 -24.46 3.45 13.04
CA ASP A 171 -25.84 3.90 13.27
C ASP A 171 -26.04 5.38 13.01
N ASN A 172 -25.06 6.23 13.31
CA ASN A 172 -25.19 7.68 13.18
C ASN A 172 -24.72 8.25 11.85
N LEU A 173 -23.78 7.57 11.15
CA LEU A 173 -23.14 8.14 9.97
C LEU A 173 -23.26 7.21 8.74
N ILE A 174 -23.08 5.88 8.88
CA ILE A 174 -22.83 5.02 7.74
C ILE A 174 -24.11 4.41 7.17
N LYS A 175 -25.00 3.83 7.99
CA LYS A 175 -26.09 2.94 7.55
C LYS A 175 -27.01 3.53 6.48
N ASP A 176 -27.32 4.83 6.61
CA ASP A 176 -28.24 5.53 5.72
C ASP A 176 -27.52 6.20 4.52
N SER A 177 -26.20 6.23 4.56
CA SER A 177 -25.35 6.88 3.57
C SER A 177 -24.55 5.90 2.67
N ILE A 178 -24.80 4.59 2.79
CA ILE A 178 -24.13 3.57 1.95
C ILE A 178 -24.62 3.67 0.50
N TYR A 179 -23.68 3.66 -0.46
CA TYR A 179 -23.98 3.60 -1.90
C TYR A 179 -24.82 2.35 -2.25
N PRO A 180 -25.86 2.46 -3.09
CA PRO A 180 -26.25 3.60 -3.94
C PRO A 180 -27.26 4.57 -3.28
N LYS A 181 -27.70 4.32 -2.04
CA LYS A 181 -28.64 5.21 -1.34
C LYS A 181 -27.96 6.55 -0.97
N GLY A 182 -26.70 6.48 -0.56
CA GLY A 182 -25.86 7.64 -0.25
C GLY A 182 -24.52 7.56 -0.97
N ASN A 183 -23.51 8.22 -0.42
CA ASN A 183 -22.19 8.40 -1.05
C ASN A 183 -21.04 7.61 -0.40
N ILE A 184 -21.28 6.84 0.66
CA ILE A 184 -20.23 6.02 1.28
C ILE A 184 -20.00 4.75 0.45
N ILE A 185 -18.79 4.58 -0.07
CA ILE A 185 -18.38 3.45 -0.92
C ILE A 185 -17.51 2.41 -0.23
N ALA A 186 -16.81 2.79 0.86
CA ALA A 186 -15.98 1.88 1.65
C ALA A 186 -15.77 2.42 3.08
N VAL A 187 -15.31 1.54 3.96
CA VAL A 187 -14.84 1.89 5.31
C VAL A 187 -13.44 1.32 5.49
N GLN A 188 -12.50 2.16 5.92
CA GLN A 188 -11.17 1.72 6.32
C GLN A 188 -11.16 1.35 7.80
N VAL A 189 -10.61 0.17 8.12
CA VAL A 189 -10.49 -0.34 9.49
C VAL A 189 -9.04 -0.29 9.91
N CYS A 190 -8.78 0.20 11.12
CA CYS A 190 -7.44 0.49 11.64
C CYS A 190 -6.71 1.55 10.80
N ASN A 191 -5.44 1.76 11.07
CA ASN A 191 -4.57 2.61 10.27
C ASN A 191 -3.15 2.07 10.26
N GLU A 192 -2.52 2.08 9.09
CA GLU A 192 -1.15 1.61 8.85
C GLU A 192 -0.86 0.21 9.42
N GLY A 193 -1.78 -0.70 9.22
CA GLY A 193 -1.78 -1.99 9.88
C GLY A 193 -2.52 -1.92 11.21
N LEU A 194 -1.82 -2.22 12.28
CA LEU A 194 -2.32 -2.15 13.65
C LEU A 194 -1.32 -1.34 14.48
N TYR A 195 -1.69 -0.18 14.95
CA TYR A 195 -0.78 0.74 15.64
C TYR A 195 0.48 1.08 14.81
N SER A 196 0.32 1.29 13.52
CA SER A 196 1.42 1.55 12.56
C SER A 196 2.51 0.48 12.55
N ASN A 197 2.15 -0.79 12.73
CA ASN A 197 3.09 -1.88 12.97
C ASN A 197 3.53 -2.68 11.73
N GLY A 198 3.15 -2.30 10.52
CA GLY A 198 3.47 -3.08 9.33
C GLY A 198 4.91 -3.60 9.29
N PRO A 199 5.94 -2.73 9.40
CA PRO A 199 7.34 -3.12 9.38
C PRO A 199 7.95 -3.46 10.75
N ALA A 200 7.22 -3.33 11.85
CA ALA A 200 7.74 -3.59 13.20
C ALA A 200 8.26 -5.03 13.37
N ALA A 201 9.24 -5.24 14.24
CA ALA A 201 9.78 -6.59 14.45
C ALA A 201 8.70 -7.55 14.95
N ILE A 202 8.74 -8.79 14.49
CA ILE A 202 7.77 -9.83 14.88
C ILE A 202 7.79 -10.15 16.37
N THR A 203 8.82 -9.68 17.07
CA THR A 203 9.00 -9.83 18.52
C THR A 203 8.57 -8.62 19.32
N ASP A 204 8.15 -7.52 18.67
CA ASP A 204 7.84 -6.29 19.40
C ASP A 204 6.58 -6.46 20.27
N TYR A 205 5.53 -7.11 19.75
CA TYR A 205 4.29 -7.44 20.46
C TYR A 205 3.42 -8.45 19.65
N ASP A 206 2.30 -8.99 20.09
CA ASP A 206 1.62 -8.80 21.36
C ASP A 206 1.81 -10.02 22.27
N TYR A 207 2.32 -9.79 23.47
CA TYR A 207 2.52 -10.83 24.51
C TYR A 207 1.54 -10.65 25.68
N SER A 208 0.40 -9.97 25.47
CA SER A 208 -0.69 -9.93 26.44
C SER A 208 -1.31 -11.31 26.67
N ASP A 209 -1.95 -11.51 27.80
CA ASP A 209 -2.54 -12.82 28.15
C ASP A 209 -3.60 -13.22 27.12
N SER A 210 -4.45 -12.27 26.69
CA SER A 210 -5.47 -12.50 25.67
C SER A 210 -4.88 -12.92 24.32
N ALA A 211 -3.77 -12.31 23.89
CA ALA A 211 -3.09 -12.68 22.64
C ALA A 211 -2.41 -14.04 22.75
N LEU A 212 -1.74 -14.31 23.88
CA LEU A 212 -1.07 -15.59 24.12
C LEU A 212 -2.05 -16.77 24.23
N GLU A 213 -3.23 -16.54 24.80
CA GLU A 213 -4.28 -17.57 24.84
C GLU A 213 -4.76 -17.94 23.43
N LEU A 214 -4.99 -16.94 22.58
CA LEU A 214 -5.37 -17.15 21.18
C LEU A 214 -4.24 -17.78 20.36
N TYR A 215 -3.00 -17.39 20.59
CA TYR A 215 -1.83 -18.00 19.96
C TYR A 215 -1.74 -19.50 20.27
N LYS A 216 -1.91 -19.90 21.54
CA LYS A 216 -1.92 -21.32 21.94
C LYS A 216 -3.00 -22.12 21.22
N LYS A 217 -4.19 -21.53 21.06
CA LYS A 217 -5.29 -22.15 20.29
C LYS A 217 -4.96 -22.25 18.79
N PHE A 218 -4.28 -21.24 18.24
CA PHE A 218 -3.87 -21.21 16.84
C PHE A 218 -2.82 -22.28 16.53
N ALA A 219 -1.78 -22.40 17.33
CA ALA A 219 -0.67 -23.31 17.10
C ALA A 219 -1.06 -24.80 17.18
N ARG A 220 -2.19 -25.13 17.83
CA ARG A 220 -2.77 -26.50 17.92
C ARG A 220 -1.78 -27.58 18.37
N ARG A 221 -0.81 -27.21 19.19
CA ARG A 221 0.22 -28.11 19.74
C ARG A 221 0.26 -28.00 21.26
N GLU A 222 0.56 -29.11 21.90
CA GLU A 222 0.90 -29.09 23.32
C GLU A 222 2.26 -28.43 23.55
N ASN A 223 2.41 -27.75 24.68
CA ASN A 223 3.66 -27.10 25.10
C ASN A 223 4.23 -26.06 24.08
N VAL A 224 3.37 -25.41 23.29
CA VAL A 224 3.78 -24.34 22.39
C VAL A 224 4.35 -23.17 23.18
N ARG A 225 5.49 -22.65 22.73
CA ARG A 225 6.13 -21.45 23.30
C ARG A 225 5.92 -20.25 22.39
N ALA A 226 5.70 -19.10 22.98
CA ALA A 226 5.77 -17.82 22.30
C ALA A 226 7.20 -17.26 22.45
N PRO A 227 8.07 -17.38 21.45
CA PRO A 227 9.45 -16.92 21.58
C PRO A 227 9.50 -15.41 21.70
N ARG A 228 10.18 -14.89 22.72
CA ARG A 228 10.37 -13.45 22.95
C ARG A 228 11.66 -12.91 22.34
N ARG A 229 12.58 -13.81 22.04
CA ARG A 229 13.88 -13.54 21.41
C ARG A 229 14.40 -14.82 20.76
N LEU A 230 15.34 -14.67 19.86
CA LEU A 230 16.06 -15.81 19.33
C LEU A 230 16.89 -16.44 20.46
N SER A 231 16.86 -17.75 20.56
CA SER A 231 17.75 -18.56 21.40
C SER A 231 18.43 -19.60 20.52
N ALA A 232 19.55 -20.17 20.98
CA ALA A 232 20.27 -21.17 20.22
C ALA A 232 19.37 -22.32 19.77
N VAL A 233 19.37 -22.59 18.47
CA VAL A 233 18.63 -23.69 17.85
C VAL A 233 19.46 -24.96 17.97
N LYS A 234 19.04 -25.90 18.82
CA LYS A 234 19.80 -27.14 19.09
C LYS A 234 19.44 -28.27 18.12
N LYS A 235 18.21 -28.33 17.70
CA LYS A 235 17.66 -29.34 16.76
C LYS A 235 16.68 -28.67 15.82
N ILE A 236 16.52 -29.23 14.62
CA ILE A 236 15.67 -28.66 13.56
C ILE A 236 14.20 -28.46 14.01
N SER A 237 13.70 -29.32 14.88
CA SER A 237 12.35 -29.20 15.42
C SER A 237 12.15 -27.95 16.29
N ASP A 238 13.22 -27.33 16.80
CA ASP A 238 13.14 -26.08 17.58
C ASP A 238 12.68 -24.91 16.69
N LEU A 239 12.85 -25.00 15.37
CA LEU A 239 12.40 -24.01 14.41
C LEU A 239 10.86 -23.89 14.38
N ARG A 240 10.11 -24.90 14.81
CA ARG A 240 8.64 -24.89 14.79
C ARG A 240 8.04 -23.76 15.63
N ASP A 241 8.58 -23.50 16.81
CA ASP A 241 8.08 -22.41 17.66
C ASP A 241 8.30 -21.05 16.99
N TYR A 242 9.42 -20.87 16.30
CA TYR A 242 9.73 -19.65 15.54
C TYR A 242 8.81 -19.48 14.31
N LEU A 243 8.57 -20.55 13.56
CA LEU A 243 7.63 -20.56 12.44
C LEU A 243 6.19 -20.28 12.89
N ASP A 244 5.73 -20.92 13.98
CA ASP A 244 4.37 -20.73 14.48
C ASP A 244 4.15 -19.30 15.00
N TRP A 245 5.13 -18.73 15.73
CA TRP A 245 5.02 -17.35 16.19
C TRP A 245 5.01 -16.35 15.04
N ALA A 246 5.86 -16.54 14.03
CA ALA A 246 5.88 -15.68 12.86
C ALA A 246 4.58 -15.79 12.05
N ARG A 247 4.07 -16.99 11.82
CA ARG A 247 2.76 -17.23 11.18
C ARG A 247 1.61 -16.60 11.96
N TRP A 248 1.68 -16.62 13.28
CA TRP A 248 0.72 -15.97 14.16
C TRP A 248 0.59 -14.47 13.92
N GLN A 249 1.66 -13.79 13.52
CA GLN A 249 1.62 -12.34 13.30
C GLN A 249 0.60 -11.93 12.23
N SER A 250 0.49 -12.67 11.12
CA SER A 250 -0.55 -12.42 10.11
C SER A 250 -1.94 -12.82 10.59
N GLU A 251 -2.05 -13.94 11.31
CA GLU A 251 -3.32 -14.38 11.90
C GLU A 251 -3.83 -13.40 12.96
N TYR A 252 -2.93 -12.84 13.77
CA TYR A 252 -3.25 -11.82 14.75
C TYR A 252 -3.88 -10.57 14.09
N MET A 253 -3.26 -10.06 13.01
CA MET A 253 -3.83 -8.95 12.24
C MET A 253 -5.19 -9.31 11.66
N ARG A 254 -5.34 -10.51 11.09
CA ARG A 254 -6.62 -11.00 10.57
C ARG A 254 -7.71 -11.01 11.65
N LEU A 255 -7.39 -11.49 12.84
CA LEU A 255 -8.34 -11.53 13.97
C LEU A 255 -8.76 -10.11 14.37
N VAL A 256 -7.82 -9.17 14.51
CA VAL A 256 -8.13 -7.79 14.86
C VAL A 256 -9.02 -7.14 13.81
N TYR A 257 -8.67 -7.22 12.53
CA TYR A 257 -9.50 -6.66 11.44
C TYR A 257 -10.90 -7.26 11.43
N THR A 258 -11.00 -8.58 11.61
CA THR A 258 -12.28 -9.30 11.65
C THR A 258 -13.14 -8.86 12.83
N GLU A 259 -12.56 -8.74 14.02
CA GLU A 259 -13.26 -8.34 15.23
C GLU A 259 -13.75 -6.90 15.15
N PHE A 260 -12.89 -5.97 14.72
CA PHE A 260 -13.24 -4.56 14.64
C PHE A 260 -14.26 -4.28 13.53
N SER A 261 -14.10 -4.90 12.36
CA SER A 261 -15.04 -4.72 11.24
C SER A 261 -16.35 -5.51 11.38
N SER A 262 -16.52 -6.29 12.44
CA SER A 262 -17.67 -7.22 12.57
C SER A 262 -19.04 -6.56 12.41
N VAL A 263 -19.19 -5.31 12.84
CA VAL A 263 -20.43 -4.52 12.70
C VAL A 263 -20.72 -4.14 11.24
N LEU A 264 -19.68 -4.02 10.41
CA LEU A 264 -19.73 -3.53 9.02
C LEU A 264 -19.78 -4.67 7.98
N ARG A 265 -19.46 -5.89 8.39
CA ARG A 265 -19.29 -7.04 7.49
C ARG A 265 -20.54 -7.28 6.62
N GLY A 266 -20.34 -7.41 5.32
CA GLY A 266 -21.38 -7.64 4.33
C GLY A 266 -22.28 -6.44 4.01
N LYS A 267 -22.05 -5.30 4.66
CA LYS A 267 -22.85 -4.07 4.48
C LYS A 267 -22.15 -3.07 3.56
N VAL A 268 -20.84 -2.94 3.69
CA VAL A 268 -20.01 -2.00 2.92
C VAL A 268 -18.64 -2.65 2.69
N PRO A 269 -17.93 -2.36 1.59
CA PRO A 269 -16.55 -2.79 1.40
C PRO A 269 -15.64 -2.34 2.53
N ILE A 270 -14.79 -3.24 3.01
CA ILE A 270 -13.81 -2.96 4.07
C ILE A 270 -12.43 -2.93 3.45
N VAL A 271 -11.70 -1.87 3.71
CA VAL A 271 -10.33 -1.66 3.26
C VAL A 271 -9.40 -1.46 4.45
N ILE A 272 -8.12 -1.70 4.23
CA ILE A 272 -7.03 -1.35 5.14
C ILE A 272 -5.98 -0.55 4.37
N ASN A 273 -5.10 0.13 5.09
CA ASN A 273 -3.90 0.73 4.55
C ASN A 273 -2.69 0.23 5.34
N LEU A 274 -1.65 -0.17 4.65
CA LEU A 274 -0.44 -0.73 5.26
C LEU A 274 0.74 0.17 4.93
N ASN A 275 1.47 0.57 5.95
CA ASN A 275 2.70 1.31 5.75
C ASN A 275 3.78 0.44 5.08
N PRO A 276 4.74 1.07 4.38
CA PRO A 276 5.77 0.36 3.63
C PRO A 276 6.71 -0.41 4.56
N PRO A 277 7.36 -1.46 4.04
CA PRO A 277 8.42 -2.14 4.76
C PRO A 277 9.64 -1.20 4.92
N SER A 278 10.24 -1.19 6.10
CA SER A 278 11.51 -0.51 6.32
C SER A 278 12.67 -1.24 5.63
N GLU A 279 13.83 -0.60 5.60
CA GLU A 279 15.05 -1.18 5.04
C GLU A 279 15.46 -2.48 5.75
N GLY A 280 16.27 -3.27 5.06
CA GLY A 280 16.86 -4.48 5.61
C GLY A 280 15.79 -5.48 6.08
N ARG A 281 15.94 -6.00 7.27
CA ARG A 281 15.06 -7.02 7.88
C ARG A 281 13.62 -6.56 8.12
N GLY A 282 13.35 -5.24 8.10
CA GLY A 282 12.00 -4.73 8.12
C GLY A 282 11.13 -5.28 7.00
N LEU A 283 11.73 -5.64 5.84
CA LEU A 283 11.03 -6.33 4.77
C LEU A 283 10.61 -7.75 5.17
N ASP A 284 11.47 -8.52 5.86
CA ASP A 284 11.11 -9.87 6.31
C ASP A 284 9.97 -9.83 7.33
N HIS A 285 10.02 -8.88 8.27
CA HIS A 285 8.93 -8.66 9.24
C HIS A 285 7.62 -8.27 8.54
N TRP A 286 7.70 -7.40 7.53
CA TRP A 286 6.55 -6.97 6.75
C TRP A 286 5.96 -8.13 5.94
N LEU A 287 6.78 -8.90 5.22
CA LEU A 287 6.34 -10.08 4.47
C LEU A 287 5.73 -11.17 5.37
N THR A 288 6.17 -11.23 6.62
CA THR A 288 5.61 -12.15 7.64
C THR A 288 4.20 -11.76 8.05
N ARG A 289 3.91 -10.46 8.21
CA ARG A 289 2.59 -9.97 8.64
C ARG A 289 1.62 -9.79 7.49
N VAL A 290 2.09 -9.35 6.33
CA VAL A 290 1.24 -8.93 5.22
C VAL A 290 0.95 -10.11 4.29
N ILE A 291 -0.05 -10.91 4.69
CA ILE A 291 -0.58 -12.03 3.92
C ILE A 291 -2.06 -11.77 3.57
N PRO A 292 -2.35 -10.80 2.66
CA PRO A 292 -3.71 -10.38 2.36
C PRO A 292 -4.60 -11.50 1.83
N GLU A 293 -4.01 -12.56 1.30
CA GLU A 293 -4.70 -13.76 0.83
C GLU A 293 -5.39 -14.52 1.98
N SER A 294 -4.92 -14.34 3.21
CA SER A 294 -5.49 -14.97 4.42
C SER A 294 -6.55 -14.11 5.12
N TRP A 295 -6.89 -12.92 4.59
CA TRP A 295 -7.79 -11.95 5.23
C TRP A 295 -9.16 -11.85 4.51
N PRO A 296 -10.09 -12.79 4.69
CA PRO A 296 -11.33 -12.84 3.94
C PRO A 296 -12.22 -11.62 4.22
N GLY A 297 -12.65 -10.95 3.15
CA GLY A 297 -13.52 -9.77 3.22
C GLY A 297 -12.80 -8.48 3.60
N ILE A 298 -11.48 -8.49 3.73
CA ILE A 298 -10.63 -7.33 3.96
C ILE A 298 -9.83 -7.07 2.68
N ASN A 299 -9.95 -5.87 2.12
CA ASN A 299 -9.29 -5.51 0.89
C ASN A 299 -7.97 -4.78 1.17
N TYR A 300 -6.93 -5.18 0.45
CA TYR A 300 -5.60 -4.61 0.55
C TYR A 300 -5.55 -3.17 0.06
N GLY A 301 -4.89 -2.34 0.83
CA GLY A 301 -4.47 -1.00 0.49
C GLY A 301 -3.18 -0.68 1.24
N PHE A 302 -2.52 0.41 0.87
CA PHE A 302 -1.22 0.78 1.41
C PHE A 302 -1.04 2.28 1.50
N THR A 303 0.05 2.72 2.13
CA THR A 303 0.45 4.11 2.28
C THR A 303 1.87 4.32 1.73
N ASN A 304 2.26 5.55 1.47
CA ASN A 304 3.63 5.89 1.10
C ASN A 304 4.22 6.91 2.08
N TRP A 305 5.01 6.40 3.02
CA TRP A 305 5.77 7.19 4.00
C TRP A 305 7.26 6.86 3.90
N LEU A 306 7.76 6.75 2.67
CA LEU A 306 9.16 6.56 2.35
C LEU A 306 9.84 7.91 2.06
N ARG A 307 11.15 7.92 1.87
CA ARG A 307 11.86 9.06 1.29
C ARG A 307 11.44 9.25 -0.17
N PRO A 308 11.66 10.46 -0.74
CA PRO A 308 11.38 10.68 -2.15
C PRO A 308 11.98 9.61 -3.04
N VAL A 309 11.13 8.82 -3.68
CA VAL A 309 11.57 7.63 -4.45
C VAL A 309 12.35 8.00 -5.72
N SER A 310 12.22 9.24 -6.19
CA SER A 310 13.06 9.76 -7.29
C SER A 310 14.53 9.95 -6.87
N GLU A 311 14.80 10.13 -5.57
CA GLU A 311 16.12 10.42 -5.02
C GLU A 311 16.73 9.21 -4.31
N ASP A 312 15.90 8.34 -3.73
CA ASP A 312 16.33 7.20 -2.93
C ASP A 312 15.96 5.86 -3.58
N ARG A 313 16.96 5.08 -3.99
CA ARG A 313 16.77 3.80 -4.70
C ARG A 313 16.18 2.71 -3.81
N VAL A 314 16.43 2.74 -2.51
CA VAL A 314 15.85 1.76 -1.58
C VAL A 314 14.36 2.05 -1.43
N SER A 315 13.99 3.31 -1.24
CA SER A 315 12.58 3.73 -1.23
C SER A 315 11.86 3.37 -2.53
N PHE A 316 12.50 3.59 -3.69
CA PHE A 316 11.97 3.18 -4.99
C PHE A 316 11.65 1.67 -5.03
N ASP A 317 12.59 0.83 -4.62
CA ASP A 317 12.42 -0.62 -4.62
C ASP A 317 11.35 -1.05 -3.61
N ARG A 318 11.31 -0.47 -2.41
CA ARG A 318 10.29 -0.75 -1.39
C ARG A 318 8.90 -0.35 -1.84
N TYR A 319 8.76 0.81 -2.45
CA TYR A 319 7.46 1.30 -2.92
C TYR A 319 6.94 0.48 -4.10
N SER A 320 7.81 0.11 -5.03
CA SER A 320 7.47 -0.81 -6.12
C SER A 320 6.99 -2.16 -5.58
N LEU A 321 7.67 -2.71 -4.56
CA LEU A 321 7.32 -3.98 -3.94
C LEU A 321 5.96 -3.93 -3.22
N LEU A 322 5.71 -2.85 -2.49
CA LEU A 322 4.46 -2.59 -1.78
C LEU A 322 3.27 -2.60 -2.74
N SER A 323 3.40 -1.90 -3.88
CA SER A 323 2.37 -1.85 -4.92
C SER A 323 2.18 -3.21 -5.61
N LYS A 324 3.27 -3.98 -5.80
CA LYS A 324 3.25 -5.33 -6.42
C LYS A 324 2.75 -6.43 -5.47
N ARG A 325 2.77 -6.22 -4.15
CA ARG A 325 2.41 -7.27 -3.19
C ARG A 325 1.01 -7.82 -3.44
N LYS A 326 0.07 -6.94 -3.74
CA LYS A 326 -1.27 -7.24 -4.21
C LYS A 326 -1.89 -5.99 -4.84
N ARG A 327 -2.68 -6.15 -5.90
CA ARG A 327 -3.44 -5.02 -6.45
C ARG A 327 -4.32 -4.38 -5.39
N GLY A 328 -4.32 -3.06 -5.32
CA GLY A 328 -5.07 -2.29 -4.35
C GLY A 328 -4.82 -0.80 -4.50
N ILE A 329 -5.49 0.00 -3.66
CA ILE A 329 -5.36 1.45 -3.70
C ILE A 329 -4.25 1.89 -2.73
N ASN A 330 -3.46 2.88 -3.15
CA ASN A 330 -2.72 3.68 -2.20
C ASN A 330 -3.70 4.64 -1.50
N PHE A 331 -3.93 4.43 -0.20
CA PHE A 331 -4.83 5.25 0.61
C PHE A 331 -4.16 6.43 1.31
N GLU A 332 -2.84 6.58 1.17
CA GLU A 332 -2.08 7.73 1.69
C GLU A 332 -0.82 7.93 0.84
N GLU A 333 -0.96 8.67 -0.26
CA GLU A 333 0.17 9.17 -1.04
C GLU A 333 0.58 10.53 -0.53
N ASN A 334 1.84 10.73 -0.19
CA ASN A 334 2.30 11.98 0.40
C ASN A 334 2.24 13.16 -0.58
N TRP A 335 1.19 13.93 -0.49
CA TRP A 335 1.02 15.20 -1.19
C TRP A 335 0.99 16.41 -0.24
N GLY A 336 0.89 16.18 1.07
CA GLY A 336 0.61 17.22 2.06
C GLY A 336 1.75 17.56 3.01
N PHE A 337 2.70 16.65 3.20
CA PHE A 337 3.72 16.78 4.24
C PHE A 337 5.10 16.96 3.64
N SER A 338 5.77 18.06 3.98
CA SER A 338 7.17 18.27 3.64
C SER A 338 8.05 18.35 4.90
N LYS A 339 7.72 19.19 5.86
CA LYS A 339 8.55 19.40 7.06
C LYS A 339 8.72 18.15 7.91
N LEU A 340 7.68 17.33 8.03
CA LEU A 340 7.71 16.14 8.88
C LEU A 340 8.57 15.02 8.30
N TYR A 341 8.64 14.91 6.97
CA TYR A 341 9.32 13.79 6.29
C TYR A 341 10.55 14.24 5.52
N ASP A 342 10.37 14.96 4.42
CA ASP A 342 11.44 15.44 3.56
C ASP A 342 10.97 16.67 2.77
N TYR A 343 11.78 17.72 2.73
CA TYR A 343 11.46 18.97 2.04
C TYR A 343 11.22 18.82 0.54
N HIS A 344 11.73 17.77 -0.08
CA HIS A 344 11.48 17.52 -1.51
C HIS A 344 10.00 17.28 -1.81
N PHE A 345 9.22 16.83 -0.83
CA PHE A 345 7.76 16.68 -0.97
C PHE A 345 6.99 18.00 -1.17
N GLN A 346 7.62 19.15 -1.01
CA GLN A 346 7.00 20.40 -1.39
C GLN A 346 6.83 20.55 -2.93
N TYR A 347 7.60 19.79 -3.72
CA TYR A 347 7.63 19.91 -5.17
C TYR A 347 6.64 18.97 -5.86
N PRO A 348 5.81 19.49 -6.80
CA PRO A 348 4.84 18.67 -7.54
C PRO A 348 5.46 17.48 -8.27
N VAL A 349 6.68 17.63 -8.81
CA VAL A 349 7.37 16.58 -9.56
C VAL A 349 7.59 15.32 -8.72
N VAL A 350 7.90 15.47 -7.43
CA VAL A 350 8.12 14.35 -6.50
C VAL A 350 6.81 13.59 -6.29
N CYS A 351 5.72 14.30 -5.97
CA CYS A 351 4.41 13.68 -5.75
C CYS A 351 3.91 12.93 -7.00
N VAL A 352 4.08 13.52 -8.20
CA VAL A 352 3.69 12.89 -9.47
C VAL A 352 4.53 11.66 -9.75
N PHE A 353 5.85 11.73 -9.53
CA PHE A 353 6.76 10.62 -9.77
C PHE A 353 6.38 9.40 -8.93
N GLU A 354 6.12 9.61 -7.64
CA GLU A 354 5.72 8.54 -6.72
C GLU A 354 4.36 7.95 -7.08
N THR A 355 3.38 8.81 -7.35
CA THR A 355 2.04 8.38 -7.76
C THR A 355 2.10 7.51 -9.03
N LEU A 356 2.85 7.93 -10.05
CA LEU A 356 2.99 7.15 -11.29
C LEU A 356 3.80 5.88 -11.09
N LEU A 357 4.79 5.86 -10.19
CA LEU A 357 5.52 4.64 -9.83
C LEU A 357 4.60 3.60 -9.20
N ALA A 358 3.73 4.01 -8.26
CA ALA A 358 2.77 3.10 -7.63
C ALA A 358 1.81 2.50 -8.65
N ILE A 359 1.25 3.33 -9.54
CA ILE A 359 0.30 2.89 -10.57
C ILE A 359 0.99 1.95 -11.57
N ALA A 360 2.21 2.27 -12.00
CA ALA A 360 3.03 1.43 -12.86
C ALA A 360 3.32 0.05 -12.26
N ASN A 361 3.27 -0.08 -10.93
CA ASN A 361 3.53 -1.31 -10.20
C ASN A 361 2.27 -2.00 -9.64
N GLY A 362 1.06 -1.58 -10.01
CA GLY A 362 -0.18 -2.30 -9.71
C GLY A 362 -1.21 -1.57 -8.86
N ALA A 363 -0.97 -0.31 -8.46
CA ALA A 363 -1.99 0.49 -7.79
C ALA A 363 -3.21 0.71 -8.70
N THR A 364 -4.40 0.56 -8.14
CA THR A 364 -5.70 0.68 -8.83
C THR A 364 -6.39 2.01 -8.55
N GLY A 365 -5.71 2.91 -7.90
CA GLY A 365 -6.11 4.24 -7.52
C GLY A 365 -5.12 4.85 -6.56
N PHE A 366 -5.28 6.12 -6.24
CA PHE A 366 -4.44 6.80 -5.25
C PHE A 366 -5.22 7.81 -4.43
N ASN A 367 -4.68 8.15 -3.28
CA ASN A 367 -5.23 9.13 -2.34
C ASN A 367 -4.26 10.30 -2.18
N VAL A 368 -4.72 11.50 -2.32
CA VAL A 368 -3.96 12.73 -2.02
C VAL A 368 -3.99 12.96 -0.50
N TYR A 369 -2.94 12.59 0.19
CA TYR A 369 -2.86 12.72 1.64
C TYR A 369 -1.87 13.84 2.05
N THR A 370 -2.36 15.01 2.54
CA THR A 370 -3.74 15.44 2.50
C THR A 370 -3.96 16.44 1.38
N ALA A 371 -5.20 16.63 0.96
CA ALA A 371 -5.49 17.61 -0.07
C ALA A 371 -5.56 19.05 0.47
N VAL A 372 -5.77 19.21 1.78
CA VAL A 372 -6.02 20.49 2.43
C VAL A 372 -5.11 20.66 3.65
N ASN A 373 -4.39 21.78 3.74
CA ASN A 373 -3.79 22.23 4.99
C ASN A 373 -4.90 22.74 5.92
N THR A 374 -4.79 22.45 7.20
CA THR A 374 -5.75 22.88 8.23
C THR A 374 -5.05 23.66 9.33
N ALA A 375 -5.77 24.53 10.04
CA ALA A 375 -5.19 25.42 11.06
C ALA A 375 -6.11 25.67 12.26
N SER A 376 -7.25 24.97 12.35
CA SER A 376 -8.25 25.21 13.40
C SER A 376 -8.64 23.94 14.11
N TRP A 377 -7.97 23.61 15.22
CA TRP A 377 -8.27 22.49 16.08
C TRP A 377 -8.01 22.80 17.56
N ASP A 378 -8.54 21.97 18.40
CA ASP A 378 -8.43 22.00 19.85
C ASP A 378 -7.18 21.22 20.30
N ASP A 379 -6.44 21.72 21.28
CA ASP A 379 -5.22 21.08 21.78
C ASP A 379 -5.45 19.69 22.39
N SER A 380 -6.69 19.34 22.76
CA SER A 380 -7.04 17.97 23.19
C SER A 380 -6.94 16.96 22.05
N ILE A 381 -7.03 17.42 20.80
CA ILE A 381 -6.89 16.61 19.60
C ILE A 381 -5.41 16.50 19.19
N ASP A 382 -4.72 17.65 19.17
CA ASP A 382 -3.31 17.71 18.83
C ASP A 382 -2.64 18.91 19.50
N CYS A 383 -1.78 18.63 20.46
CA CYS A 383 -1.02 19.63 21.21
C CYS A 383 0.46 19.74 20.79
N GLN A 384 0.87 19.03 19.73
CA GLN A 384 2.28 18.89 19.36
C GLN A 384 2.66 19.63 18.07
N HIS A 385 1.72 19.77 17.13
CA HIS A 385 2.04 20.28 15.81
C HIS A 385 1.71 21.76 15.66
N GLU A 386 2.62 22.45 14.95
CA GLU A 386 2.40 23.84 14.55
C GLU A 386 1.32 23.92 13.47
N ARG A 387 0.64 25.08 13.42
CA ARG A 387 -0.36 25.40 12.40
C ARG A 387 0.29 26.24 11.28
N PRO A 388 -0.05 25.96 10.01
CA PRO A 388 -0.95 24.94 9.50
C PRO A 388 -0.34 23.52 9.52
N TYR A 389 -1.19 22.49 9.61
CA TYR A 389 -0.80 21.10 9.54
C TYR A 389 -1.83 20.31 8.71
N PRO A 390 -1.38 19.54 7.69
CA PRO A 390 -0.01 19.53 7.16
C PRO A 390 0.44 20.87 6.56
N ASP A 391 1.64 20.92 5.98
CA ASP A 391 2.31 22.18 5.59
C ASP A 391 2.40 22.41 4.08
N SER A 392 2.07 21.40 3.26
CA SER A 392 2.42 21.40 1.83
C SER A 392 1.32 20.84 0.91
N SER A 393 0.06 20.88 1.34
CA SER A 393 -1.08 20.35 0.58
C SER A 393 -1.38 21.15 -0.70
N PRO A 394 -2.07 20.57 -1.69
CA PRO A 394 -2.58 21.25 -2.86
C PRO A 394 -3.43 22.49 -2.58
N ILE A 395 -4.25 22.44 -1.52
CA ILE A 395 -5.11 23.54 -1.05
C ILE A 395 -4.59 24.01 0.30
N LYS A 396 -4.23 25.28 0.42
CA LYS A 396 -3.76 25.87 1.68
C LYS A 396 -4.88 26.12 2.68
N GLU A 397 -4.51 26.40 3.92
CA GLU A 397 -5.43 26.72 5.02
C GLU A 397 -6.32 27.94 4.77
N ASP A 398 -5.83 28.93 3.98
CA ASP A 398 -6.62 30.09 3.54
C ASP A 398 -7.48 29.79 2.30
N GLY A 399 -7.38 28.59 1.74
CA GLY A 399 -8.06 28.17 0.52
C GLY A 399 -7.34 28.52 -0.76
N SER A 400 -6.20 29.16 -0.76
CA SER A 400 -5.43 29.40 -1.96
C SER A 400 -4.88 28.09 -2.55
N LEU A 401 -4.69 28.06 -3.87
CA LEU A 401 -4.26 26.87 -4.60
C LEU A 401 -2.75 26.93 -4.84
N THR A 402 -2.11 25.78 -4.73
CA THR A 402 -0.66 25.64 -5.00
C THR A 402 -0.42 25.07 -6.40
N LYS A 403 0.84 25.04 -6.83
CA LYS A 403 1.23 24.36 -8.09
C LYS A 403 0.92 22.86 -8.05
N LYS A 404 0.90 22.23 -6.87
CA LYS A 404 0.46 20.84 -6.73
C LYS A 404 -0.99 20.64 -7.16
N TYR A 405 -1.86 21.61 -6.88
CA TYR A 405 -3.26 21.55 -7.30
C TYR A 405 -3.41 21.51 -8.81
N GLU A 406 -2.63 22.31 -9.52
CA GLU A 406 -2.70 22.38 -10.99
C GLU A 406 -2.32 21.04 -11.62
N VAL A 407 -1.19 20.46 -11.20
CA VAL A 407 -0.73 19.18 -11.73
C VAL A 407 -1.61 18.01 -11.27
N LEU A 408 -2.14 18.07 -10.04
CA LEU A 408 -3.12 17.11 -9.55
C LEU A 408 -4.36 17.06 -10.45
N ASN A 409 -4.84 18.23 -10.87
CA ASN A 409 -5.97 18.29 -11.79
C ASN A 409 -5.66 17.61 -13.15
N LEU A 410 -4.44 17.75 -13.69
CA LEU A 410 -4.06 17.11 -14.94
C LEU A 410 -4.03 15.57 -14.81
N ILE A 411 -3.39 15.05 -13.76
CA ILE A 411 -3.27 13.60 -13.56
C ILE A 411 -4.62 12.97 -13.21
N SER A 412 -5.43 13.63 -12.39
CA SER A 412 -6.78 13.15 -12.05
C SER A 412 -7.68 13.05 -13.27
N LEU A 413 -7.68 14.08 -14.14
CA LEU A 413 -8.42 14.06 -15.39
C LEU A 413 -7.91 13.00 -16.38
N PHE A 414 -6.59 12.71 -16.39
CA PHE A 414 -6.08 11.61 -17.20
C PHE A 414 -6.72 10.29 -16.80
N PHE A 415 -6.80 9.99 -15.50
CA PHE A 415 -7.36 8.74 -14.99
C PHE A 415 -8.90 8.74 -14.95
N GLU A 416 -9.56 9.89 -14.83
CA GLU A 416 -11.00 10.00 -15.02
C GLU A 416 -11.42 9.47 -16.41
N VAL A 417 -10.68 9.88 -17.46
CA VAL A 417 -10.97 9.48 -18.84
C VAL A 417 -10.48 8.06 -19.17
N ASN A 418 -9.31 7.69 -18.72
CA ASN A 418 -8.60 6.49 -19.15
C ASN A 418 -8.59 5.34 -18.12
N GLY A 419 -8.91 5.64 -16.86
CA GLY A 419 -8.81 4.71 -15.75
C GLY A 419 -9.62 3.42 -15.92
N PRO A 420 -10.90 3.44 -16.33
CA PRO A 420 -11.67 2.22 -16.54
C PRO A 420 -11.05 1.29 -17.60
N GLU A 421 -10.44 1.83 -18.65
CA GLU A 421 -9.74 1.04 -19.67
C GLU A 421 -8.39 0.54 -19.17
N PHE A 422 -7.64 1.37 -18.41
CA PHE A 422 -6.39 0.97 -17.74
C PHE A 422 -6.60 -0.22 -16.78
N LEU A 423 -7.65 -0.20 -15.99
CA LEU A 423 -7.95 -1.28 -15.03
C LEU A 423 -8.26 -2.64 -15.70
N ARG A 424 -8.61 -2.64 -16.98
CA ARG A 424 -8.78 -3.85 -17.81
C ARG A 424 -7.49 -4.31 -18.47
N CYS A 425 -6.42 -3.53 -18.37
CA CYS A 425 -5.11 -3.89 -18.89
C CYS A 425 -4.32 -4.69 -17.84
N GLU A 426 -3.45 -5.57 -18.35
CA GLU A 426 -2.60 -6.43 -17.53
C GLU A 426 -1.13 -6.06 -17.75
N PRO A 427 -0.32 -6.04 -16.68
CA PRO A 427 1.12 -5.86 -16.81
C PRO A 427 1.78 -7.10 -17.41
N ASP A 428 3.04 -6.98 -17.82
CA ASP A 428 3.82 -8.17 -18.23
C ASP A 428 3.96 -9.13 -17.05
N ALA A 429 3.46 -10.32 -17.23
CA ALA A 429 3.46 -11.38 -16.22
C ALA A 429 4.45 -12.51 -16.55
N THR A 430 5.40 -12.30 -17.47
CA THR A 430 6.35 -13.35 -17.90
C THR A 430 7.17 -13.89 -16.73
N VAL A 431 7.54 -13.03 -15.77
CA VAL A 431 8.36 -13.34 -14.61
C VAL A 431 7.57 -13.13 -13.33
N ALA A 432 7.70 -14.06 -12.38
CA ALA A 432 7.22 -13.86 -11.02
C ALA A 432 8.32 -14.12 -9.98
N TRP A 433 8.30 -13.37 -8.89
CA TRP A 433 8.92 -13.76 -7.64
C TRP A 433 7.96 -14.65 -6.87
N GLY A 434 8.37 -15.87 -6.60
CA GLY A 434 7.63 -16.82 -5.79
C GLY A 434 7.81 -16.55 -4.31
N LEU A 435 6.83 -15.89 -3.69
CA LEU A 435 6.81 -15.69 -2.25
C LEU A 435 6.34 -16.97 -1.56
N TYR A 436 7.23 -17.61 -0.80
CA TYR A 436 6.89 -18.70 0.10
C TYR A 436 6.98 -18.17 1.54
N PRO A 437 5.87 -17.80 2.19
CA PRO A 437 5.86 -17.11 3.46
C PRO A 437 6.70 -17.75 4.57
N PRO A 438 6.76 -19.10 4.72
CA PRO A 438 7.61 -19.71 5.75
C PRO A 438 9.10 -19.34 5.67
N TYR A 439 9.60 -18.96 4.49
CA TYR A 439 10.98 -18.48 4.38
C TYR A 439 11.15 -17.08 4.99
N ALA A 440 10.17 -16.18 4.78
CA ALA A 440 10.15 -14.89 5.45
C ALA A 440 9.99 -15.05 6.97
N TYR A 441 9.20 -16.04 7.41
CA TYR A 441 9.02 -16.33 8.84
C TYR A 441 10.35 -16.65 9.53
N LEU A 442 11.21 -17.48 8.93
CA LEU A 442 12.52 -17.78 9.49
C LEU A 442 13.51 -16.62 9.32
N ALA A 443 13.50 -15.95 8.17
CA ALA A 443 14.37 -14.81 7.91
C ALA A 443 14.18 -13.67 8.93
N ALA A 444 12.94 -13.46 9.37
CA ALA A 444 12.59 -12.45 10.37
C ALA A 444 13.27 -12.70 11.75
N TRP A 445 13.72 -13.90 12.05
CA TRP A 445 14.39 -14.26 13.32
C TRP A 445 15.90 -14.06 13.32
N ASP A 446 16.53 -13.86 12.17
CA ASP A 446 18.00 -13.75 12.06
C ASP A 446 18.77 -14.91 12.72
N ILE A 447 18.42 -16.14 12.37
CA ILE A 447 19.05 -17.32 12.93
C ILE A 447 20.53 -17.36 12.53
N PRO A 448 21.48 -17.48 13.47
CA PRO A 448 22.91 -17.46 13.19
C PRO A 448 23.35 -18.60 12.25
N LYS A 449 24.38 -18.33 11.46
CA LYS A 449 24.91 -19.30 10.48
C LYS A 449 25.32 -20.60 11.15
N GLU A 450 25.92 -20.53 12.32
CA GLU A 450 26.40 -21.68 13.12
C GLU A 450 25.28 -22.67 13.44
N ASP A 451 24.08 -22.16 13.66
CA ASP A 451 22.91 -22.98 13.94
C ASP A 451 22.41 -23.70 12.67
N TRP A 452 22.54 -23.08 11.49
CA TRP A 452 22.23 -23.72 10.21
C TRP A 452 23.26 -24.77 9.80
N ASP A 453 24.54 -24.44 9.95
CA ASP A 453 25.64 -25.36 9.60
C ASP A 453 25.54 -26.67 10.41
N ARG A 454 25.01 -26.61 11.62
CA ARG A 454 24.76 -27.80 12.47
C ARG A 454 23.78 -28.77 11.85
N PHE A 455 22.84 -28.30 11.04
CA PHE A 455 21.84 -29.15 10.38
C PHE A 455 22.21 -29.48 8.94
N HIS A 456 23.41 -29.13 8.47
CA HIS A 456 23.82 -29.24 7.09
C HIS A 456 22.79 -28.66 6.12
N ALA A 457 22.20 -27.51 6.49
CA ALA A 457 21.15 -26.85 5.75
C ALA A 457 21.61 -25.45 5.33
N GLU A 458 21.24 -25.05 4.12
CA GLU A 458 21.42 -23.67 3.69
C GLU A 458 20.40 -22.78 4.42
N PRO A 459 20.84 -21.69 5.07
CA PRO A 459 19.95 -20.84 5.83
C PRO A 459 19.01 -20.05 4.93
N VAL A 460 17.74 -20.03 5.28
CA VAL A 460 16.74 -19.09 4.73
C VAL A 460 16.92 -17.72 5.40
N ARG A 461 18.15 -17.24 5.56
CA ARG A 461 18.42 -16.06 6.38
C ARG A 461 18.50 -14.75 5.60
N CYS A 462 18.53 -14.82 4.30
CA CYS A 462 18.68 -13.64 3.45
C CYS A 462 17.39 -13.34 2.68
N GLY A 463 16.23 -13.48 3.31
CA GLY A 463 14.92 -13.27 2.66
C GLY A 463 14.84 -11.90 1.99
N TYR A 464 15.04 -10.81 2.74
CA TYR A 464 15.05 -9.45 2.21
C TYR A 464 16.22 -9.21 1.23
N GLU A 465 17.44 -9.71 1.51
CA GLU A 465 18.60 -9.52 0.64
C GLU A 465 18.39 -10.17 -0.73
N ALA A 466 17.80 -11.34 -0.75
CA ALA A 466 17.51 -12.06 -1.99
C ALA A 466 16.50 -11.28 -2.84
N LEU A 467 15.43 -10.79 -2.25
CA LEU A 467 14.40 -10.03 -2.95
C LEU A 467 14.93 -8.66 -3.40
N ASP A 468 15.67 -7.95 -2.57
CA ASP A 468 16.30 -6.67 -2.93
C ASP A 468 17.27 -6.83 -4.10
N ARG A 469 18.07 -7.88 -4.09
CA ARG A 469 18.99 -8.18 -5.16
C ARG A 469 18.28 -8.56 -6.44
N PHE A 470 17.22 -9.36 -6.35
CA PHE A 470 16.37 -9.70 -7.48
C PHE A 470 15.71 -8.45 -8.08
N GLN A 471 15.11 -7.58 -7.26
CA GLN A 471 14.50 -6.33 -7.72
C GLN A 471 15.52 -5.44 -8.44
N ARG A 472 16.73 -5.31 -7.87
CA ARG A 472 17.83 -4.54 -8.49
C ARG A 472 18.18 -5.09 -9.87
N ILE A 473 18.35 -6.41 -10.01
CA ILE A 473 18.66 -7.05 -11.28
C ILE A 473 17.52 -6.81 -12.29
N MET A 474 16.27 -6.90 -11.87
CA MET A 474 15.12 -6.65 -12.73
C MET A 474 15.08 -5.19 -13.17
N ARG A 475 15.23 -4.24 -12.24
CA ARG A 475 15.27 -2.80 -12.52
C ARG A 475 16.40 -2.44 -13.49
N ASP A 476 17.63 -2.90 -13.22
CA ASP A 476 18.81 -2.58 -14.05
C ASP A 476 18.70 -3.11 -15.49
N ARG A 477 17.77 -4.03 -15.74
CA ARG A 477 17.46 -4.59 -17.06
C ARG A 477 16.10 -4.13 -17.63
N ASN A 478 15.45 -3.17 -17.00
CA ASN A 478 14.07 -2.78 -17.32
C ASN A 478 13.11 -3.99 -17.42
N GLY A 479 13.32 -4.98 -16.55
CA GLY A 479 12.46 -6.15 -16.45
C GLY A 479 11.33 -5.91 -15.46
N ASP A 480 10.11 -6.26 -15.82
CA ASP A 480 8.98 -6.31 -14.89
C ASP A 480 8.83 -7.70 -14.28
N PHE A 481 8.22 -7.78 -13.11
CA PHE A 481 7.91 -9.03 -12.43
C PHE A 481 6.66 -8.89 -11.57
N GLN A 482 6.01 -10.01 -11.28
CA GLN A 482 4.88 -10.09 -10.37
C GLN A 482 5.28 -10.82 -9.08
N ILE A 483 4.53 -10.63 -8.01
CA ILE A 483 4.70 -11.40 -6.77
C ILE A 483 3.57 -12.41 -6.67
N VAL A 484 3.92 -13.67 -6.44
CA VAL A 484 2.96 -14.77 -6.34
C VAL A 484 3.17 -15.50 -5.02
N ASN A 485 2.13 -15.53 -4.17
CA ASN A 485 2.16 -16.31 -2.94
C ASN A 485 2.01 -17.80 -3.27
N LEU A 486 3.07 -18.57 -3.09
CA LEU A 486 3.12 -19.97 -3.49
C LEU A 486 2.23 -20.88 -2.64
N GLU A 487 1.88 -20.51 -1.41
CA GLU A 487 0.97 -21.33 -0.59
C GLU A 487 -0.47 -21.24 -1.13
N THR A 488 -0.90 -20.07 -1.58
CA THR A 488 -2.30 -19.79 -1.96
C THR A 488 -2.57 -19.78 -3.45
N ALA A 489 -1.55 -19.53 -4.27
CA ALA A 489 -1.69 -19.43 -5.72
C ALA A 489 -2.34 -20.66 -6.36
N SER A 490 -3.30 -20.43 -7.22
CA SER A 490 -3.94 -21.46 -8.02
C SER A 490 -3.02 -21.93 -9.16
N PRO A 491 -3.21 -23.16 -9.69
CA PRO A 491 -2.50 -23.60 -10.89
C PRO A 491 -2.70 -22.70 -12.12
N ALA A 492 -3.85 -22.06 -12.25
CA ALA A 492 -4.15 -21.10 -13.32
C ALA A 492 -3.32 -19.82 -13.17
N GLU A 493 -3.19 -19.30 -11.96
CA GLU A 493 -2.36 -18.16 -11.66
C GLU A 493 -0.88 -18.43 -11.95
N LEU A 494 -0.33 -19.56 -11.51
CA LEU A 494 1.05 -19.93 -11.80
C LEU A 494 1.33 -20.03 -13.32
N LYS A 495 0.38 -20.55 -14.11
CA LYS A 495 0.52 -20.68 -15.56
C LYS A 495 0.59 -19.35 -16.33
N ARG A 496 0.22 -18.24 -15.71
CA ARG A 496 0.36 -16.89 -16.29
C ARG A 496 1.85 -16.50 -16.44
N HIS A 497 2.72 -17.10 -15.63
CA HIS A 497 4.15 -16.82 -15.61
C HIS A 497 4.92 -17.90 -16.34
N LYS A 498 5.91 -17.50 -17.12
CA LYS A 498 6.86 -18.41 -17.75
C LYS A 498 7.96 -18.84 -16.77
N PHE A 499 8.36 -17.89 -15.92
CA PHE A 499 9.41 -18.08 -14.93
C PHE A 499 8.88 -17.73 -13.53
N ILE A 500 9.14 -18.60 -12.57
CA ILE A 500 8.94 -18.33 -11.14
C ILE A 500 10.30 -18.47 -10.48
N ALA A 501 10.87 -17.36 -10.05
CA ALA A 501 12.13 -17.30 -9.31
C ALA A 501 11.84 -17.15 -7.82
N LEU A 502 12.58 -17.84 -6.98
CA LEU A 502 12.49 -17.70 -5.53
C LEU A 502 13.83 -18.04 -4.87
N TYR A 503 14.05 -17.48 -3.69
CA TYR A 503 15.13 -17.94 -2.84
C TYR A 503 14.75 -19.32 -2.28
N GLY A 504 15.64 -20.30 -2.44
CA GLY A 504 15.42 -21.66 -1.96
C GLY A 504 15.85 -21.84 -0.51
N GLY A 505 15.22 -22.76 0.17
CA GLY A 505 15.56 -23.23 1.48
C GLY A 505 15.38 -24.75 1.58
N PHE A 506 15.86 -25.35 2.63
CA PHE A 506 15.92 -26.78 2.81
C PHE A 506 14.55 -27.47 2.96
N PHE A 507 13.47 -26.74 3.24
CA PHE A 507 12.12 -27.27 3.41
C PHE A 507 11.07 -26.49 2.62
N MET A 508 9.98 -27.16 2.26
CA MET A 508 8.76 -26.54 1.71
C MET A 508 7.63 -27.56 1.84
N ASP A 509 6.45 -27.12 2.23
CA ASP A 509 5.31 -28.01 2.40
C ASP A 509 5.05 -28.87 1.16
N GLY A 510 4.65 -30.13 1.39
CA GLY A 510 4.50 -31.11 0.32
C GLY A 510 3.45 -30.74 -0.72
N LYS A 511 2.41 -29.97 -0.34
CA LYS A 511 1.38 -29.47 -1.26
C LYS A 511 1.95 -28.44 -2.23
N THR A 512 2.73 -27.48 -1.73
CA THR A 512 3.39 -26.47 -2.55
C THR A 512 4.45 -27.10 -3.46
N GLN A 513 5.25 -28.07 -2.97
CA GLN A 513 6.19 -28.83 -3.80
C GLN A 513 5.48 -29.54 -4.97
N LYS A 514 4.36 -30.24 -4.71
CA LYS A 514 3.54 -30.91 -5.77
C LYS A 514 3.00 -29.90 -6.78
N LYS A 515 2.52 -28.75 -6.32
CA LYS A 515 1.99 -27.68 -7.17
C LYS A 515 3.07 -27.14 -8.12
N LEU A 516 4.25 -26.81 -7.62
CA LEU A 516 5.37 -26.34 -8.42
C LEU A 516 5.92 -27.41 -9.39
N ALA A 517 5.94 -28.68 -8.96
CA ALA A 517 6.31 -29.78 -9.84
C ALA A 517 5.31 -29.97 -10.99
N SER A 518 4.02 -29.81 -10.74
CA SER A 518 2.98 -29.84 -11.77
C SER A 518 3.09 -28.66 -12.73
N TYR A 519 3.34 -27.44 -12.21
CA TYR A 519 3.61 -26.25 -13.01
C TYR A 519 4.83 -26.46 -13.93
N SER A 520 5.94 -27.00 -13.39
CA SER A 520 7.14 -27.30 -14.18
C SER A 520 6.89 -28.34 -15.25
N SER A 521 6.11 -29.38 -14.94
CA SER A 521 5.73 -30.45 -15.93
C SER A 521 4.83 -29.91 -17.04
N ALA A 522 4.11 -28.80 -16.80
CA ALA A 522 3.28 -28.11 -17.79
C ALA A 522 4.05 -27.06 -18.63
N GLY A 523 5.39 -27.03 -18.54
CA GLY A 523 6.24 -26.12 -19.32
C GLY A 523 6.67 -24.84 -18.62
N GLY A 524 6.22 -24.58 -17.40
CA GLY A 524 6.72 -23.49 -16.58
C GLY A 524 8.12 -23.76 -16.04
N ARG A 525 8.88 -22.72 -15.72
CA ARG A 525 10.24 -22.86 -15.18
C ARG A 525 10.31 -22.33 -13.75
N VAL A 526 10.58 -23.24 -12.80
CA VAL A 526 10.89 -22.88 -11.41
C VAL A 526 12.40 -22.73 -11.26
N ILE A 527 12.84 -21.59 -10.74
CA ILE A 527 14.26 -21.23 -10.59
C ILE A 527 14.53 -21.00 -9.11
N PHE A 528 15.22 -21.92 -8.45
CA PHE A 528 15.70 -21.74 -7.10
C PHE A 528 17.07 -21.03 -7.09
N ILE A 529 17.14 -19.97 -6.30
CA ILE A 529 18.39 -19.31 -5.95
C ILE A 529 18.83 -19.90 -4.63
N GLY A 530 19.96 -20.61 -4.61
CA GLY A 530 20.36 -21.40 -3.45
C GLY A 530 19.92 -22.86 -3.53
N GLU A 531 19.29 -23.40 -2.50
CA GLU A 531 18.96 -24.82 -2.39
C GLU A 531 17.50 -25.11 -2.82
N ALA A 532 17.30 -26.23 -3.51
CA ALA A 532 15.95 -26.76 -3.72
C ALA A 532 15.51 -27.53 -2.46
N PRO A 533 14.24 -27.39 -2.03
CA PRO A 533 13.76 -28.03 -0.82
C PRO A 533 13.83 -29.57 -0.92
N HIS A 534 14.26 -30.17 0.17
CA HIS A 534 14.37 -31.63 0.30
C HIS A 534 13.60 -32.18 1.53
N LEU A 535 13.03 -31.30 2.34
CA LEU A 535 12.15 -31.63 3.46
C LEU A 535 10.76 -31.01 3.25
N ASP A 536 9.75 -31.56 3.91
CA ASP A 536 8.40 -30.97 4.02
C ASP A 536 8.28 -30.00 5.23
N GLU A 537 7.06 -29.60 5.54
CA GLU A 537 6.73 -28.71 6.67
C GLU A 537 6.97 -29.35 8.06
N ASP A 538 7.04 -30.68 8.13
CA ASP A 538 7.36 -31.45 9.33
C ASP A 538 8.85 -31.78 9.44
N PHE A 539 9.64 -31.26 8.50
CA PHE A 539 11.07 -31.56 8.35
C PHE A 539 11.36 -33.02 8.05
N SER A 540 10.42 -33.73 7.42
CA SER A 540 10.56 -35.11 6.92
C SER A 540 11.03 -35.08 5.46
N ASP A 541 11.72 -36.15 4.99
CA ASP A 541 12.26 -36.22 3.62
C ASP A 541 11.15 -36.08 2.58
N CYS A 542 11.29 -35.05 1.71
CA CYS A 542 10.35 -34.73 0.67
C CYS A 542 11.07 -34.06 -0.52
N ARG A 543 11.41 -34.86 -1.54
CA ARG A 543 12.28 -34.43 -2.65
C ARG A 543 11.53 -34.35 -3.99
N ILE A 544 10.28 -33.92 -3.96
CA ILE A 544 9.41 -33.85 -5.15
C ILE A 544 9.99 -32.93 -6.22
N LEU A 545 10.61 -31.82 -5.84
CA LEU A 545 11.14 -30.81 -6.74
C LEU A 545 12.57 -31.09 -7.23
N LYS A 546 13.34 -31.96 -6.59
CA LYS A 546 14.77 -32.16 -6.86
C LYS A 546 15.11 -32.44 -8.34
N LYS A 547 14.19 -33.05 -9.09
CA LYS A 547 14.39 -33.38 -10.52
C LYS A 547 13.65 -32.46 -11.50
N LYS A 548 12.91 -31.45 -11.02
CA LYS A 548 11.95 -30.69 -11.83
C LYS A 548 12.14 -29.17 -11.75
N CYS A 549 13.24 -28.70 -11.22
CA CYS A 549 13.54 -27.28 -11.14
C CYS A 549 14.98 -26.97 -11.57
N SER A 550 15.22 -25.74 -11.98
CA SER A 550 16.57 -25.22 -12.20
C SER A 550 17.11 -24.69 -10.89
N ARG A 551 18.38 -24.95 -10.60
CA ARG A 551 19.10 -24.37 -9.46
C ARG A 551 20.13 -23.38 -9.98
N LEU A 552 20.18 -22.19 -9.41
CA LEU A 552 21.20 -21.20 -9.67
C LEU A 552 22.07 -21.05 -8.42
N LEU A 553 23.37 -21.02 -8.62
CA LEU A 553 24.34 -20.78 -7.57
C LEU A 553 24.50 -19.27 -7.29
N LYS A 554 24.28 -18.44 -8.31
CA LYS A 554 24.42 -16.98 -8.24
C LYS A 554 23.15 -16.30 -8.73
N MET A 555 22.72 -15.28 -8.02
CA MET A 555 21.54 -14.48 -8.37
C MET A 555 21.71 -13.78 -9.74
N GLU A 556 22.92 -13.38 -10.09
CA GLU A 556 23.22 -12.68 -11.34
C GLU A 556 22.84 -13.48 -12.59
N GLU A 557 22.95 -14.81 -12.52
CA GLU A 557 22.59 -15.70 -13.62
C GLU A 557 21.10 -15.62 -13.99
N ILE A 558 20.27 -15.16 -13.04
CA ILE A 558 18.83 -15.02 -13.27
C ILE A 558 18.53 -13.98 -14.35
N GLY A 559 19.32 -12.90 -14.39
CA GLY A 559 19.16 -11.84 -15.37
C GLY A 559 19.39 -12.34 -16.82
N ASP A 560 20.29 -13.26 -17.02
CA ASP A 560 20.59 -13.84 -18.34
C ASP A 560 19.48 -14.81 -18.78
N ILE A 561 18.94 -15.58 -17.84
CA ILE A 561 17.82 -16.50 -18.10
C ILE A 561 16.53 -15.74 -18.40
N ILE A 562 16.25 -14.68 -17.66
CA ILE A 562 15.03 -13.87 -17.76
C ILE A 562 15.13 -12.88 -18.93
N GLY A 563 16.31 -12.29 -19.17
CA GLY A 563 16.54 -11.33 -20.27
C GLY A 563 16.27 -11.93 -21.66
N CYS A 564 16.29 -13.26 -21.78
CA CYS A 564 15.82 -13.96 -22.97
C CYS A 564 14.28 -14.05 -23.08
N GLY A 565 13.53 -13.59 -22.06
CA GLY A 565 12.09 -13.83 -21.92
C GLY A 565 11.17 -12.73 -22.43
N ASN A 566 11.48 -11.48 -22.17
CA ASN A 566 10.65 -10.36 -22.59
C ASN A 566 11.19 -9.74 -23.88
N LYS A 567 10.62 -10.16 -25.01
CA LYS A 567 10.99 -9.63 -26.33
C LYS A 567 10.15 -8.42 -26.76
N LYS A 568 9.12 -8.05 -25.98
CA LYS A 568 8.19 -6.99 -26.36
C LYS A 568 8.72 -5.60 -26.07
N LEU A 569 9.14 -5.37 -24.82
CA LEU A 569 9.67 -4.08 -24.35
C LEU A 569 11.20 -4.11 -24.33
N HIS A 570 11.82 -3.12 -24.95
CA HIS A 570 13.26 -2.91 -24.89
C HIS A 570 13.57 -1.46 -24.58
N VAL A 571 14.38 -1.24 -23.53
CA VAL A 571 14.86 0.07 -23.08
C VAL A 571 16.38 -0.03 -22.98
N SER A 572 17.09 0.85 -23.65
CA SER A 572 18.57 0.82 -23.71
C SER A 572 19.23 1.65 -22.60
N ASP A 573 18.53 2.64 -22.09
CA ASP A 573 19.04 3.53 -21.05
C ASP A 573 18.65 2.98 -19.66
N PRO A 574 19.62 2.60 -18.80
CA PRO A 574 19.33 2.04 -17.47
C PRO A 574 18.71 3.06 -16.51
N GLU A 575 18.84 4.37 -16.79
CA GLU A 575 18.23 5.44 -16.01
C GLU A 575 16.79 5.76 -16.46
N THR A 576 16.28 5.03 -17.46
CA THR A 576 14.89 5.09 -17.91
C THR A 576 14.19 3.82 -17.53
N GLN A 577 13.08 3.92 -16.78
CA GLN A 577 12.24 2.79 -16.44
C GLN A 577 10.92 2.89 -17.19
N VAL A 578 10.49 1.77 -17.77
CA VAL A 578 9.23 1.70 -18.53
C VAL A 578 8.43 0.47 -18.11
N TRP A 579 7.16 0.67 -17.80
CA TRP A 579 6.19 -0.42 -17.59
C TRP A 579 5.16 -0.39 -18.70
N ALA A 580 4.83 -1.55 -19.24
CA ALA A 580 3.83 -1.73 -20.28
C ALA A 580 2.64 -2.52 -19.74
N TYR A 581 1.44 -2.02 -19.98
CA TYR A 581 0.18 -2.70 -19.70
C TYR A 581 -0.57 -2.94 -21.02
N ASP A 582 -0.97 -4.16 -21.26
CA ASP A 582 -1.70 -4.56 -22.45
C ASP A 582 -3.16 -4.89 -22.12
N ASN A 583 -4.10 -4.40 -22.91
CA ASN A 583 -5.46 -4.95 -22.92
C ASN A 583 -5.44 -6.34 -23.55
N PRO A 584 -6.23 -7.33 -23.07
CA PRO A 584 -6.33 -8.66 -23.65
C PRO A 584 -6.64 -8.68 -25.17
N ASP A 585 -7.35 -7.68 -25.68
CA ASP A 585 -7.60 -7.51 -27.12
C ASP A 585 -6.41 -6.94 -27.90
N ARG A 586 -5.32 -6.55 -27.20
CA ARG A 586 -4.09 -5.94 -27.71
C ARG A 586 -4.26 -4.67 -28.55
N LYS A 587 -5.40 -4.01 -28.47
CA LYS A 587 -5.66 -2.75 -29.17
C LYS A 587 -5.25 -1.54 -28.34
N THR A 588 -5.25 -1.69 -27.02
CA THR A 588 -4.90 -0.63 -26.08
C THR A 588 -3.70 -1.02 -25.25
N GLN A 589 -2.71 -0.13 -25.16
CA GLN A 589 -1.54 -0.22 -24.31
C GLN A 589 -1.41 1.06 -23.47
N PHE A 590 -0.87 0.90 -22.25
CA PHE A 590 -0.40 2.01 -21.43
C PHE A 590 1.09 1.84 -21.17
N PHE A 591 1.84 2.94 -21.31
CA PHE A 591 3.26 2.98 -20.98
C PHE A 591 3.48 4.04 -19.90
N PHE A 592 4.02 3.61 -18.78
CA PHE A 592 4.53 4.48 -17.71
C PHE A 592 6.04 4.64 -17.95
N VAL A 593 6.50 5.87 -18.11
CA VAL A 593 7.90 6.17 -18.41
C VAL A 593 8.45 7.08 -17.33
N LEU A 594 9.44 6.61 -16.60
CA LEU A 594 10.09 7.32 -15.50
C LEU A 594 11.55 7.62 -15.86
N ASN A 595 11.93 8.86 -15.77
CA ASN A 595 13.31 9.32 -15.93
C ASN A 595 14.00 9.36 -14.56
N LEU A 596 14.91 8.45 -14.31
CA LEU A 596 15.70 8.38 -13.07
C LEU A 596 17.03 9.14 -13.16
N SER A 597 17.39 9.64 -14.34
CA SER A 597 18.65 10.36 -14.53
C SER A 597 18.59 11.81 -14.02
N THR A 598 19.73 12.40 -13.89
CA THR A 598 19.91 13.83 -13.58
C THR A 598 19.87 14.72 -14.82
N ASN A 599 19.58 14.15 -16.01
CA ASN A 599 19.55 14.88 -17.28
C ASN A 599 18.13 14.89 -17.85
N ALA A 600 17.71 16.07 -18.32
CA ALA A 600 16.52 16.22 -19.14
C ALA A 600 16.78 15.70 -20.57
N GLY A 601 15.72 15.20 -21.24
CA GLY A 601 15.82 14.79 -22.65
C GLY A 601 14.86 13.68 -23.06
N ALA A 602 15.02 13.19 -24.26
CA ALA A 602 14.20 12.12 -24.79
C ALA A 602 14.57 10.76 -24.16
N ARG A 603 13.58 10.07 -23.62
CA ARG A 603 13.67 8.70 -23.08
C ARG A 603 13.16 7.74 -24.15
N HIS A 604 14.05 6.92 -24.67
CA HIS A 604 13.78 6.03 -25.79
C HIS A 604 13.50 4.60 -25.34
N PHE A 605 12.48 4.00 -25.94
CA PHE A 605 12.19 2.59 -25.81
C PHE A 605 11.60 2.02 -27.10
N SER A 606 11.46 0.72 -27.19
CA SER A 606 10.68 0.10 -28.26
C SER A 606 9.74 -0.97 -27.69
N TYR A 607 8.60 -1.10 -28.31
CA TYR A 607 7.60 -2.09 -27.93
C TYR A 607 7.11 -2.84 -29.19
N GLU A 608 7.24 -4.16 -29.17
CA GLU A 608 6.94 -5.03 -30.33
C GLU A 608 7.56 -4.52 -31.66
N GLY A 609 8.81 -4.05 -31.57
CA GLY A 609 9.58 -3.52 -32.70
C GLY A 609 9.23 -2.08 -33.10
N LYS A 610 8.21 -1.44 -32.52
CA LYS A 610 7.90 -0.02 -32.74
C LYS A 610 8.71 0.85 -31.80
N LYS A 611 9.45 1.81 -32.36
CA LYS A 611 10.21 2.80 -31.61
C LYS A 611 9.26 3.79 -30.93
N ALA A 612 9.55 4.13 -29.69
CA ALA A 612 8.84 5.11 -28.90
C ALA A 612 9.81 6.05 -28.17
N ALA A 613 9.37 7.23 -27.85
CA ALA A 613 10.13 8.21 -27.06
C ALA A 613 9.20 9.15 -26.30
N VAL A 614 9.68 9.63 -25.14
CA VAL A 614 9.05 10.71 -24.37
C VAL A 614 10.11 11.68 -23.93
N VAL A 615 9.87 12.97 -24.09
CA VAL A 615 10.77 14.02 -23.61
C VAL A 615 10.37 14.39 -22.18
N LEU A 616 11.29 14.20 -21.24
CA LEU A 616 11.09 14.43 -19.81
C LEU A 616 12.21 15.29 -19.22
N PRO A 617 11.92 16.13 -18.23
CA PRO A 617 12.95 16.66 -17.33
C PRO A 617 13.68 15.53 -16.60
N ASP A 618 14.76 15.84 -15.92
CA ASP A 618 15.36 14.96 -14.93
C ASP A 618 14.36 14.60 -13.83
N LYS A 619 14.49 13.39 -13.24
CA LYS A 619 13.66 12.92 -12.13
C LYS A 619 12.15 13.15 -12.32
N SER A 620 11.64 12.89 -13.52
CA SER A 620 10.25 13.13 -13.90
C SER A 620 9.59 11.91 -14.53
N ALA A 621 8.30 11.99 -14.78
CA ALA A 621 7.50 10.86 -15.22
C ALA A 621 6.39 11.24 -16.21
N ALA A 622 5.95 10.25 -16.99
CA ALA A 622 4.83 10.36 -17.90
C ALA A 622 4.03 9.05 -17.98
N VAL A 623 2.78 9.17 -18.41
CA VAL A 623 1.97 8.03 -18.86
C VAL A 623 1.39 8.30 -20.24
N ILE A 624 1.47 7.30 -21.12
CA ILE A 624 1.00 7.37 -22.50
C ILE A 624 0.05 6.21 -22.76
N LYS A 625 -1.10 6.51 -23.33
CA LYS A 625 -2.03 5.51 -23.84
C LYS A 625 -1.90 5.43 -25.36
N ILE A 626 -1.74 4.22 -25.84
CA ILE A 626 -1.78 3.87 -27.26
C ILE A 626 -3.07 3.13 -27.54
N LYS A 627 -3.78 3.52 -28.59
CA LYS A 627 -4.96 2.82 -29.09
C LYS A 627 -4.87 2.61 -30.60
N ASP A 628 -5.10 1.40 -31.04
CA ASP A 628 -4.96 1.00 -32.45
C ASP A 628 -3.61 1.43 -33.09
N GLY A 629 -2.53 1.37 -32.28
CA GLY A 629 -1.18 1.73 -32.69
C GLY A 629 -0.89 3.22 -32.81
N LYS A 630 -1.73 4.09 -32.30
CA LYS A 630 -1.57 5.55 -32.26
C LYS A 630 -1.63 6.07 -30.84
N ILE A 631 -0.98 7.19 -30.57
CA ILE A 631 -1.07 7.89 -29.28
C ILE A 631 -2.50 8.42 -29.14
N ASP A 632 -3.22 7.94 -28.10
CA ASP A 632 -4.58 8.33 -27.78
C ASP A 632 -4.66 9.39 -26.68
N SER A 633 -3.84 9.22 -25.65
CA SER A 633 -3.77 10.16 -24.55
C SER A 633 -2.35 10.22 -23.99
N VAL A 634 -1.94 11.39 -23.47
CA VAL A 634 -0.68 11.55 -22.75
C VAL A 634 -0.86 12.44 -21.53
N PHE A 635 -0.22 12.06 -20.43
CA PHE A 635 0.12 12.97 -19.33
C PHE A 635 1.64 12.98 -19.19
N ILE A 636 2.24 14.16 -19.26
CA ILE A 636 3.69 14.37 -19.15
C ILE A 636 3.94 15.44 -18.11
N LYS A 637 4.69 15.10 -17.04
CA LYS A 637 5.24 16.06 -16.09
C LYS A 637 6.47 16.70 -16.74
N GLY A 638 6.28 17.86 -17.37
CA GLY A 638 7.29 18.54 -18.18
C GLY A 638 8.10 19.59 -17.43
N ILE A 639 7.81 19.85 -16.15
CA ILE A 639 8.51 20.77 -15.27
C ILE A 639 9.03 20.01 -14.06
N ASN A 640 10.31 20.16 -13.74
CA ASN A 640 10.88 19.76 -12.46
C ASN A 640 11.18 21.02 -11.65
N GLU A 641 10.28 21.33 -10.72
CA GLU A 641 10.37 22.53 -9.87
C GLU A 641 11.54 22.44 -8.89
N MET A 642 11.93 21.23 -8.48
CA MET A 642 13.01 20.96 -7.55
C MET A 642 14.37 21.38 -8.16
N ASN A 643 14.64 20.92 -9.37
CA ASN A 643 15.91 21.19 -10.08
C ASN A 643 15.83 22.37 -11.06
N LYS A 644 14.66 23.04 -11.13
CA LYS A 644 14.39 24.17 -12.04
C LYS A 644 14.66 23.83 -13.51
N THR A 645 14.36 22.59 -13.91
CA THR A 645 14.46 22.14 -15.28
C THR A 645 13.07 22.00 -15.91
N SER A 646 12.99 22.23 -17.20
CA SER A 646 11.73 22.06 -17.94
C SER A 646 12.00 21.64 -19.38
N VAL A 647 11.02 21.00 -19.99
CA VAL A 647 11.08 20.57 -21.39
C VAL A 647 9.79 20.95 -22.11
N VAL A 648 9.86 21.08 -23.43
CA VAL A 648 8.67 21.05 -24.28
C VAL A 648 8.21 19.59 -24.37
N PRO A 649 7.06 19.22 -23.80
CA PRO A 649 6.60 17.82 -23.80
C PRO A 649 6.42 17.29 -25.21
N GLU A 650 7.00 16.12 -25.47
CA GLU A 650 6.87 15.40 -26.72
C GLU A 650 6.72 13.91 -26.43
N ALA A 651 5.82 13.23 -27.15
CA ALA A 651 5.66 11.80 -27.15
C ALA A 651 5.63 11.26 -28.58
N ALA A 652 6.25 10.11 -28.79
CA ALA A 652 6.33 9.43 -30.07
C ALA A 652 6.05 7.94 -29.93
N PHE A 653 5.29 7.37 -30.88
CA PHE A 653 5.08 5.92 -30.99
C PHE A 653 4.97 5.51 -32.49
N GLY A 654 5.94 4.78 -32.99
CA GLY A 654 6.05 4.50 -34.42
C GLY A 654 6.20 5.79 -35.24
N LYS A 655 5.22 6.06 -36.11
CA LYS A 655 5.16 7.30 -36.92
C LYS A 655 4.30 8.40 -36.27
N ASP A 656 3.53 8.08 -35.22
CA ASP A 656 2.63 9.04 -34.59
C ASP A 656 3.37 9.90 -33.58
N ARG A 657 2.95 11.16 -33.44
CA ARG A 657 3.63 12.17 -32.60
C ARG A 657 2.61 13.05 -31.88
N PHE A 658 2.96 13.41 -30.66
CA PHE A 658 2.39 14.54 -29.92
C PHE A 658 3.52 15.48 -29.54
N LYS A 659 3.30 16.78 -29.63
CA LYS A 659 4.24 17.82 -29.17
C LYS A 659 3.48 19.03 -28.67
N ALA A 660 3.81 19.49 -27.46
CA ALA A 660 3.32 20.74 -26.89
C ALA A 660 4.00 21.94 -27.57
N LYS A 661 3.46 23.15 -27.35
CA LYS A 661 4.02 24.38 -27.94
C LYS A 661 5.11 24.99 -27.06
N THR A 662 5.01 24.83 -25.76
CA THR A 662 5.90 25.44 -24.76
C THR A 662 6.27 24.41 -23.69
N ALA A 663 7.27 24.72 -22.89
CA ALA A 663 7.61 23.95 -21.69
C ALA A 663 6.47 24.07 -20.68
N CYS A 664 5.92 22.93 -20.25
CA CYS A 664 4.76 22.87 -19.33
C CYS A 664 4.53 21.44 -18.85
N ASP A 665 3.71 21.28 -17.82
CA ASP A 665 3.03 20.02 -17.55
C ASP A 665 1.83 19.90 -18.48
N VAL A 666 1.55 18.73 -19.04
CA VAL A 666 0.51 18.60 -20.06
C VAL A 666 -0.34 17.34 -19.91
N LEU A 667 -1.63 17.53 -20.06
CA LEU A 667 -2.60 16.50 -20.41
C LEU A 667 -3.07 16.76 -21.84
N ALA A 668 -2.95 15.76 -22.71
CA ALA A 668 -3.51 15.80 -24.06
C ALA A 668 -4.34 14.55 -24.36
N LEU A 669 -5.55 14.78 -24.82
CA LEU A 669 -6.54 13.75 -25.18
C LEU A 669 -6.86 13.88 -26.67
N ARG A 670 -6.78 12.78 -27.41
CA ARG A 670 -7.06 12.79 -28.86
C ARG A 670 -8.57 12.74 -29.12
N GLN A 671 -9.04 13.66 -29.93
CA GLN A 671 -10.43 13.69 -30.43
C GLN A 671 -10.40 13.64 -31.96
N GLY A 672 -10.44 12.43 -32.52
CA GLY A 672 -10.28 12.22 -33.95
C GLY A 672 -8.89 12.63 -34.43
N LYS A 673 -8.79 13.68 -35.25
CA LYS A 673 -7.51 14.24 -35.72
C LYS A 673 -6.96 15.40 -34.87
N LYS A 674 -7.71 15.89 -33.88
CA LYS A 674 -7.35 17.02 -33.03
C LYS A 674 -6.94 16.57 -31.61
N TRP A 675 -6.26 17.43 -30.91
CA TRP A 675 -5.92 17.26 -29.50
C TRP A 675 -6.69 18.27 -28.66
N GLN A 676 -7.33 17.76 -27.62
CA GLN A 676 -7.75 18.59 -26.50
C GLN A 676 -6.59 18.64 -25.53
N ILE A 677 -6.05 19.84 -25.27
CA ILE A 677 -4.84 20.02 -24.46
C ILE A 677 -5.19 20.89 -23.26
N LYS A 678 -4.74 20.42 -22.09
CA LYS A 678 -4.73 21.19 -20.85
C LYS A 678 -3.30 21.25 -20.33
N ILE A 679 -2.87 22.41 -19.87
CA ILE A 679 -1.50 22.65 -19.40
C ILE A 679 -1.50 23.29 -18.02
N SER A 680 -0.39 23.07 -17.28
CA SER A 680 0.06 23.88 -16.15
C SER A 680 1.48 24.35 -16.44
N ALA A 681 1.80 25.62 -16.11
CA ALA A 681 3.08 26.26 -16.46
C ALA A 681 3.86 26.71 -15.22
#